data_0f0f534ca312d0e4ec94d491383be279
#
_entry.id   0f0f534ca312d0e4ec94d491383be279
#
_cell.length_a   1.000
_cell.length_b   1.000
_cell.length_c   1.000
_cell.angle_alpha   90.00
_cell.angle_beta   90.00
_cell.angle_gamma   90.00
#
_symmetry.space_group_name_H-M   'P 1'
#
loop_
_entity.id
_entity.type
_entity.pdbx_description
1 polymer ?
#
loop_
_entity_poly.entity_id
_entity_poly.type
_entity_poly.pdbx_seq_one_letter_code
_entity_poly.pdbx_strand_id
1 'polypeptide(L)'
;MKRKELEKLPVLRATTAMLKQAENEPMIESGYFRKELHYEHEYYARCKRFDRILKVAIYLTKNLAAGGRKPVYELFLDYDAQDFLTYSFMEKKWRTAMLRNLPQQGFGIYDVQISSRDSAVISQYLHSKWGAIAAIREFQEGIREKQLLARHKKETDPWDAAMALVPPLPKDWDRWVSKVGVEQNYMFYQYRRGDAKTGYCSYCDREVPIRKPKHNAVARCPRCRKSVQFKSFGKMGRLRTGRNILYLMQPYPGGFVVREFWAERTHDKEKYRNIKAFYHEFRRAIFDADAKPVQAFYWGVYKQRTSRWIKGCNCSEGYYPDESGRVYGKTIPYLAKTCLQRTGLPELIHANMKTDPEKYLVVLKRMPNLEQLTKAGLFRLAVECTQDYYKLSSIFQTTPVQRGLAPKLGLNRLELARLRKNQGGRAFLEWLQFEKQTGKPISDFAIQWMCKEHIDPQQLQFIADRMRYGQIQHYLNRQMQELNLSSERVIELWRDYLSMAFRFGYDTNDPIVYRVRKLLQRHDELAARGEEKQLTLRAGELLQTYPHIEQNLQAIREKFAFTGKQFQIQVPDKLEDIFMDSRKLCHCIANSDVYWERMERRESYLLFLRKTAEPDTPYYTVEAEPGGTVRQVRTQYNRQNDDIGEVRAFLKIWQKQLAKRLTQKDKQLAADSHELRVKELVQLRNDQITVHTGDLAGRLLVDVLTEDLMEAA
;
A
#
# COMPACT_ATOMS: atom_id res chain seq x y z
N MET A 1 10.84 5.30 52.39
CA MET A 1 10.95 6.67 52.97
C MET A 1 9.76 6.98 53.86
N LYS A 2 9.98 7.68 55.06
CA LYS A 2 8.88 8.08 55.96
C LYS A 2 8.42 9.50 55.62
N ARG A 3 7.13 9.68 55.33
CA ARG A 3 6.54 10.98 54.91
C ARG A 3 6.79 12.09 55.89
N LYS A 4 6.63 11.81 57.22
CA LYS A 4 6.87 12.78 58.30
C LYS A 4 8.30 13.35 58.34
N GLU A 5 9.30 12.59 57.86
CA GLU A 5 10.70 13.06 57.77
C GLU A 5 10.88 13.93 56.52
N LEU A 6 10.24 13.60 55.42
CA LEU A 6 10.31 14.37 54.18
C LEU A 6 9.60 15.73 54.29
N GLU A 7 8.54 15.81 55.08
CA GLU A 7 7.77 17.05 55.34
C GLU A 7 8.60 18.11 56.12
N LYS A 8 9.61 17.67 56.88
CA LYS A 8 10.54 18.58 57.57
C LYS A 8 11.53 19.25 56.62
N LEU A 9 11.72 18.72 55.42
CA LEU A 9 12.65 19.29 54.45
C LEU A 9 12.10 20.59 53.88
N PRO A 10 12.90 21.65 53.75
CA PRO A 10 12.41 22.93 53.26
C PRO A 10 11.93 22.83 51.82
N VAL A 11 10.83 23.51 51.50
CA VAL A 11 10.29 23.61 50.13
C VAL A 11 11.34 24.32 49.25
N LEU A 12 11.70 23.72 48.13
CA LEU A 12 12.61 24.32 47.17
C LEU A 12 11.85 25.40 46.36
N ARG A 13 12.14 26.67 46.64
CA ARG A 13 11.57 27.79 45.88
C ARG A 13 12.38 28.07 44.62
N ALA A 14 11.75 28.50 43.55
CA ALA A 14 12.43 28.93 42.32
C ALA A 14 13.41 30.09 42.58
N THR A 15 14.51 30.06 41.83
CA THR A 15 15.52 31.16 41.93
C THR A 15 15.06 32.34 41.06
N THR A 16 15.64 33.51 41.35
CA THR A 16 15.38 34.72 40.54
C THR A 16 15.83 34.54 39.09
N ALA A 17 16.90 33.76 38.82
CA ALA A 17 17.33 33.40 37.46
C ALA A 17 16.27 32.59 36.74
N MET A 18 15.62 31.63 37.39
CA MET A 18 14.55 30.84 36.80
C MET A 18 13.33 31.70 36.45
N LEU A 19 12.96 32.67 37.27
CA LEU A 19 11.85 33.59 36.99
C LEU A 19 12.15 34.41 35.72
N LYS A 20 13.35 35.05 35.67
CA LYS A 20 13.77 35.82 34.48
C LYS A 20 13.82 34.99 33.21
N GLN A 21 14.27 33.74 33.32
CA GLN A 21 14.34 32.83 32.19
C GLN A 21 12.93 32.44 31.71
N ALA A 22 12.03 32.09 32.62
CA ALA A 22 10.64 31.71 32.30
C ALA A 22 9.80 32.87 31.74
N GLU A 23 10.10 34.12 32.17
CA GLU A 23 9.46 35.32 31.62
C GLU A 23 9.79 35.52 30.13
N ASN A 24 10.96 35.06 29.67
CA ASN A 24 11.43 35.14 28.30
C ASN A 24 11.38 33.80 27.57
N GLU A 25 10.67 32.80 28.10
CA GLU A 25 10.57 31.49 27.45
C GLU A 25 9.83 31.56 26.12
N PRO A 26 10.40 31.04 25.02
CA PRO A 26 9.75 31.05 23.73
C PRO A 26 8.45 30.24 23.73
N MET A 27 7.46 30.73 22.98
CA MET A 27 6.27 29.95 22.66
C MET A 27 6.39 29.35 21.27
N ILE A 28 6.14 28.05 21.17
CA ILE A 28 6.22 27.28 19.93
C ILE A 28 4.88 26.62 19.60
N GLU A 29 4.62 26.43 18.32
CA GLU A 29 3.48 25.64 17.85
C GLU A 29 3.90 24.16 17.69
N SER A 30 3.18 23.27 18.34
CA SER A 30 3.32 21.83 18.08
C SER A 30 1.97 21.12 18.09
N GLY A 31 1.91 19.96 17.44
CA GLY A 31 0.73 19.11 17.38
C GLY A 31 0.54 18.53 15.98
N TYR A 32 0.23 17.23 15.90
CA TYR A 32 0.06 16.53 14.62
C TYR A 32 -1.30 16.80 13.99
N PHE A 33 -2.38 16.93 14.80
CA PHE A 33 -3.75 17.14 14.31
C PHE A 33 -4.31 18.54 14.61
N ARG A 34 -3.84 19.18 15.69
CA ARG A 34 -4.12 20.57 16.03
C ARG A 34 -2.82 21.21 16.47
N LYS A 35 -2.48 22.33 15.87
CA LYS A 35 -1.38 23.16 16.32
C LYS A 35 -1.82 23.93 17.54
N GLU A 36 -1.19 23.64 18.67
CA GLU A 36 -1.41 24.34 19.94
C GLU A 36 -0.15 25.15 20.28
N LEU A 37 -0.36 26.35 20.76
CA LEU A 37 0.71 27.23 21.19
C LEU A 37 1.06 26.90 22.64
N HIS A 38 2.30 26.54 22.91
CA HIS A 38 2.80 26.20 24.24
C HIS A 38 4.23 26.71 24.45
N TYR A 39 4.69 26.77 25.67
CA TYR A 39 6.10 27.10 25.95
C TYR A 39 7.04 26.04 25.39
N GLU A 40 8.21 26.46 24.88
CA GLU A 40 9.26 25.52 24.45
C GLU A 40 9.64 24.56 25.58
N HIS A 41 9.75 25.05 26.83
CA HIS A 41 9.85 24.24 28.01
C HIS A 41 8.64 24.51 28.92
N GLU A 42 7.73 23.56 28.99
CA GLU A 42 6.53 23.63 29.85
C GLU A 42 6.83 23.60 31.33
N TYR A 43 8.02 23.09 31.68
CA TYR A 43 8.46 22.91 33.08
C TYR A 43 9.88 23.35 33.29
N TYR A 44 10.12 23.79 34.50
CA TYR A 44 11.45 24.03 35.05
C TYR A 44 11.71 23.09 36.23
N ALA A 45 12.96 22.65 36.39
CA ALA A 45 13.34 21.83 37.51
C ALA A 45 14.61 22.34 38.20
N ARG A 46 14.69 22.13 39.48
CA ARG A 46 15.92 22.28 40.26
C ARG A 46 16.01 21.21 41.33
N CYS A 47 17.22 20.92 41.83
CA CYS A 47 17.42 19.91 42.84
C CYS A 47 18.24 20.42 44.03
N LYS A 48 18.13 19.69 45.14
CA LYS A 48 19.01 19.81 46.29
C LYS A 48 19.10 18.47 47.01
N ARG A 49 20.31 18.08 47.36
CA ARG A 49 20.55 16.88 48.14
C ARG A 49 20.44 17.22 49.64
N PHE A 50 19.74 16.39 50.40
CA PHE A 50 19.57 16.41 51.83
C PHE A 50 19.98 15.04 52.34
N ASP A 51 21.19 14.95 52.89
CA ASP A 51 21.80 13.69 53.29
C ASP A 51 21.72 12.63 52.19
N ARG A 52 20.97 11.55 52.41
CA ARG A 52 20.76 10.48 51.44
C ARG A 52 19.61 10.74 50.44
N ILE A 53 18.79 11.78 50.63
CA ILE A 53 17.64 12.08 49.80
C ILE A 53 18.01 13.15 48.79
N LEU A 54 17.76 12.86 47.50
CA LEU A 54 17.74 13.86 46.45
C LEU A 54 16.33 14.40 46.30
N LYS A 55 16.14 15.68 46.58
CA LYS A 55 14.88 16.39 46.35
C LYS A 55 14.92 17.12 45.00
N VAL A 56 13.95 16.88 44.12
CA VAL A 56 13.81 17.56 42.85
C VAL A 56 12.46 18.27 42.80
N ALA A 57 12.50 19.59 42.67
CA ALA A 57 11.31 20.42 42.59
C ALA A 57 11.00 20.77 41.13
N ILE A 58 9.73 20.69 40.76
CA ILE A 58 9.24 20.93 39.42
C ILE A 58 8.25 22.10 39.44
N TYR A 59 8.41 23.03 38.51
CA TYR A 59 7.62 24.26 38.41
C TYR A 59 7.00 24.33 37.02
N LEU A 60 5.79 24.89 36.91
CA LEU A 60 5.19 25.24 35.65
C LEU A 60 5.75 26.57 35.14
N THR A 61 6.14 26.62 33.88
CA THR A 61 6.67 27.83 33.24
C THR A 61 5.71 29.00 33.36
N LYS A 62 4.42 28.80 33.13
CA LYS A 62 3.38 29.82 33.29
C LYS A 62 3.32 30.42 34.70
N ASN A 63 3.58 29.60 35.74
CA ASN A 63 3.57 30.06 37.13
C ASN A 63 4.81 30.88 37.44
N LEU A 64 5.97 30.47 36.90
CA LEU A 64 7.23 31.20 37.04
C LEU A 64 7.18 32.54 36.34
N ALA A 65 6.66 32.58 35.10
CA ALA A 65 6.48 33.82 34.34
C ALA A 65 5.54 34.81 35.05
N ALA A 66 4.57 34.30 35.81
CA ALA A 66 3.71 35.12 36.68
C ALA A 66 4.33 35.47 38.03
N GLY A 67 5.64 35.25 38.25
CA GLY A 67 6.36 35.55 39.48
C GLY A 67 6.21 34.53 40.61
N GLY A 68 5.51 33.42 40.38
CA GLY A 68 5.29 32.35 41.37
C GLY A 68 6.56 31.55 41.65
N ARG A 69 6.94 31.37 42.93
CA ARG A 69 8.17 30.66 43.31
C ARG A 69 7.95 29.26 43.89
N LYS A 70 6.69 28.84 44.09
CA LYS A 70 6.38 27.53 44.66
C LYS A 70 6.39 26.45 43.56
N PRO A 71 6.95 25.26 43.83
CA PRO A 71 6.88 24.14 42.92
C PRO A 71 5.46 23.60 42.82
N VAL A 72 5.15 22.90 41.70
CA VAL A 72 3.90 22.16 41.55
C VAL A 72 4.07 20.72 42.05
N TYR A 73 5.29 20.19 41.94
CA TYR A 73 5.66 18.87 42.45
C TYR A 73 7.02 18.91 43.12
N GLU A 74 7.21 18.08 44.15
CA GLU A 74 8.51 17.73 44.69
C GLU A 74 8.68 16.22 44.68
N LEU A 75 9.73 15.75 43.99
CA LEU A 75 10.15 14.36 43.96
C LEU A 75 11.23 14.15 45.00
N PHE A 76 11.11 13.09 45.77
CA PHE A 76 12.08 12.64 46.76
C PHE A 76 12.60 11.29 46.28
N LEU A 77 13.89 11.22 46.02
CA LEU A 77 14.58 10.04 45.49
C LEU A 77 15.59 9.56 46.50
N ASP A 78 15.54 8.28 46.88
CA ASP A 78 16.49 7.62 47.75
C ASP A 78 17.16 6.48 46.98
N TYR A 79 18.37 6.74 46.49
CA TYR A 79 19.10 5.78 45.65
C TYR A 79 19.45 4.51 46.41
N ASP A 80 19.93 4.64 47.67
CA ASP A 80 20.36 3.51 48.50
C ASP A 80 19.17 2.61 48.90
N ALA A 81 18.04 3.24 49.30
CA ALA A 81 16.83 2.51 49.66
C ALA A 81 16.02 2.04 48.41
N GLN A 82 16.42 2.41 47.20
CA GLN A 82 15.69 2.12 45.98
C GLN A 82 14.19 2.48 46.09
N ASP A 83 13.93 3.73 46.55
CA ASP A 83 12.57 4.19 46.81
C ASP A 83 12.37 5.63 46.33
N PHE A 84 11.14 6.00 46.00
CA PHE A 84 10.77 7.36 45.64
C PHE A 84 9.35 7.71 46.07
N LEU A 85 9.15 8.99 46.39
CA LEU A 85 7.84 9.58 46.67
C LEU A 85 7.71 10.93 45.97
N THR A 86 6.48 11.30 45.60
CA THR A 86 6.19 12.59 44.99
C THR A 86 5.10 13.28 45.77
N TYR A 87 5.35 14.55 46.15
CA TYR A 87 4.36 15.42 46.75
C TYR A 87 3.79 16.36 45.68
N SER A 88 2.47 16.39 45.57
CA SER A 88 1.75 17.34 44.67
C SER A 88 1.26 18.52 45.49
N PHE A 89 1.75 19.72 45.20
CA PHE A 89 1.26 20.95 45.83
C PHE A 89 -0.13 21.34 45.29
N MET A 90 -0.47 20.94 44.06
CA MET A 90 -1.76 21.21 43.48
C MET A 90 -2.88 20.43 44.16
N GLU A 91 -2.62 19.16 44.50
CA GLU A 91 -3.62 18.30 45.14
C GLU A 91 -3.39 18.16 46.66
N LYS A 92 -2.32 18.74 47.17
CA LYS A 92 -1.90 18.62 48.58
C LYS A 92 -1.81 17.18 49.08
N LYS A 93 -1.29 16.28 48.21
CA LYS A 93 -1.23 14.83 48.44
C LYS A 93 0.14 14.24 48.14
N TRP A 94 0.53 13.25 48.95
CA TRP A 94 1.63 12.36 48.65
C TRP A 94 1.20 11.28 47.68
N ARG A 95 2.03 11.05 46.66
CA ARG A 95 1.82 10.03 45.63
C ARG A 95 3.09 9.20 45.43
N THR A 96 2.91 7.98 44.94
CA THR A 96 4.00 7.19 44.35
C THR A 96 3.96 7.33 42.80
N ALA A 97 3.63 8.53 42.32
CA ALA A 97 3.58 8.83 40.91
C ALA A 97 4.99 9.00 40.33
N MET A 98 5.23 8.40 39.19
CA MET A 98 6.44 8.62 38.40
C MET A 98 6.37 9.96 37.67
N LEU A 99 7.51 10.53 37.38
CA LEU A 99 7.61 11.80 36.64
C LEU A 99 6.75 11.80 35.37
N ARG A 100 6.77 10.73 34.59
CA ARG A 100 5.98 10.59 33.35
C ARG A 100 4.45 10.53 33.54
N ASN A 101 3.98 10.25 34.75
CA ASN A 101 2.54 10.07 35.04
C ASN A 101 2.00 11.27 35.84
N LEU A 102 2.74 12.36 35.99
CA LEU A 102 2.22 13.57 36.57
C LEU A 102 1.15 14.17 35.63
N PRO A 103 0.01 14.63 36.18
CA PRO A 103 -1.05 15.17 35.35
C PRO A 103 -0.57 16.47 34.71
N GLN A 104 -0.51 16.44 33.47
CA GLN A 104 -0.43 17.38 32.36
C GLN A 104 0.39 16.72 31.26
N GLN A 105 -0.10 16.81 30.05
CA GLN A 105 0.32 16.00 28.90
C GLN A 105 1.84 16.12 28.67
N GLY A 106 2.46 14.96 28.48
CA GLY A 106 3.70 14.86 27.73
C GLY A 106 4.95 15.40 28.40
N PHE A 107 5.32 14.92 29.62
CA PHE A 107 6.69 15.08 30.10
C PHE A 107 7.69 14.40 29.14
N GLY A 108 7.92 15.00 27.99
CA GLY A 108 9.03 14.69 27.10
C GLY A 108 10.36 14.97 27.81
N ILE A 109 11.45 14.35 27.38
CA ILE A 109 12.79 14.63 27.85
C ILE A 109 13.17 16.10 27.60
N TYR A 110 12.56 16.71 26.59
CA TYR A 110 12.87 18.05 26.09
C TYR A 110 11.96 19.15 26.67
N ASP A 111 10.90 18.78 27.43
CA ASP A 111 9.91 19.76 27.93
C ASP A 111 10.28 20.35 29.29
N VAL A 112 11.42 19.95 29.84
CA VAL A 112 11.86 20.38 31.18
C VAL A 112 13.19 21.13 31.11
N GLN A 113 13.18 22.41 31.39
CA GLN A 113 14.39 23.23 31.55
C GLN A 113 15.05 23.00 32.88
N ILE A 114 16.31 22.61 32.86
CA ILE A 114 17.12 22.38 34.07
C ILE A 114 18.53 22.94 33.91
N SER A 115 19.09 23.51 34.95
CA SER A 115 20.46 24.04 34.90
C SER A 115 21.48 22.90 34.74
N SER A 116 22.58 23.17 34.02
CA SER A 116 23.68 22.20 33.86
C SER A 116 24.21 21.70 35.23
N ARG A 117 24.21 22.55 36.23
CA ARG A 117 24.62 22.19 37.61
C ARG A 117 23.66 21.19 38.24
N ASP A 118 22.35 21.46 38.18
CA ASP A 118 21.33 20.56 38.75
C ASP A 118 21.29 19.25 37.98
N SER A 119 21.44 19.32 36.66
CA SER A 119 21.51 18.13 35.81
C SER A 119 22.70 17.22 36.20
N ALA A 120 23.87 17.81 36.41
CA ALA A 120 25.05 17.05 36.87
C ALA A 120 24.83 16.41 38.24
N VAL A 121 24.25 17.14 39.21
CA VAL A 121 23.95 16.62 40.56
C VAL A 121 23.00 15.42 40.47
N ILE A 122 21.93 15.51 39.68
CA ILE A 122 20.97 14.40 39.50
C ILE A 122 21.63 13.19 38.85
N SER A 123 22.37 13.40 37.75
CA SER A 123 23.03 12.31 37.04
C SER A 123 24.09 11.61 37.91
N GLN A 124 24.87 12.37 38.68
CA GLN A 124 25.85 11.83 39.60
C GLN A 124 25.18 11.03 40.72
N TYR A 125 24.12 11.59 41.32
CA TYR A 125 23.41 10.93 42.43
C TYR A 125 22.76 9.61 41.99
N LEU A 126 22.19 9.56 40.77
CA LEU A 126 21.54 8.38 40.23
C LEU A 126 22.50 7.45 39.46
N HIS A 127 23.81 7.76 39.45
CA HIS A 127 24.83 7.00 38.71
C HIS A 127 24.46 6.77 37.22
N SER A 128 23.80 7.73 36.59
CA SER A 128 23.32 7.63 35.22
C SER A 128 24.24 8.33 34.22
N LYS A 129 24.35 7.75 33.02
CA LYS A 129 25.04 8.36 31.88
C LYS A 129 24.13 9.29 31.06
N TRP A 130 22.86 9.31 31.37
CA TRP A 130 21.83 10.08 30.70
C TRP A 130 21.63 11.44 31.37
N GLY A 131 20.98 12.37 30.64
CA GLY A 131 20.59 13.65 31.23
C GLY A 131 19.60 13.48 32.39
N ALA A 132 19.51 14.50 33.26
CA ALA A 132 18.78 14.45 34.53
C ALA A 132 17.37 13.86 34.48
N ILE A 133 16.57 14.30 33.53
CA ILE A 133 15.17 13.84 33.41
C ILE A 133 15.10 12.37 33.01
N ALA A 134 15.96 11.95 32.08
CA ALA A 134 16.06 10.55 31.69
C ALA A 134 16.54 9.68 32.86
N ALA A 135 17.51 10.14 33.64
CA ALA A 135 18.01 9.46 34.82
C ALA A 135 16.93 9.25 35.90
N ILE A 136 16.13 10.28 36.20
CA ILE A 136 15.00 10.17 37.14
C ILE A 136 13.97 9.13 36.61
N ARG A 137 13.63 9.19 35.31
CA ARG A 137 12.69 8.25 34.74
C ARG A 137 13.20 6.82 34.81
N GLU A 138 14.43 6.57 34.40
CA GLU A 138 15.08 5.26 34.49
C GLU A 138 15.08 4.70 35.92
N PHE A 139 15.44 5.51 36.88
CA PHE A 139 15.44 5.14 38.31
C PHE A 139 14.03 4.76 38.80
N GLN A 140 13.04 5.60 38.54
CA GLN A 140 11.65 5.34 38.95
C GLN A 140 11.05 4.12 38.23
N GLU A 141 11.31 3.99 36.93
CA GLU A 141 10.85 2.85 36.11
C GLU A 141 11.50 1.56 36.61
N GLY A 142 12.81 1.56 36.92
CA GLY A 142 13.50 0.39 37.44
C GLY A 142 12.95 -0.08 38.80
N ILE A 143 12.60 0.84 39.71
CA ILE A 143 11.96 0.49 40.98
C ILE A 143 10.56 -0.12 40.73
N ARG A 144 9.77 0.50 39.87
CA ARG A 144 8.43 0.00 39.52
C ARG A 144 8.47 -1.34 38.82
N GLU A 145 9.44 -1.53 37.97
CA GLU A 145 9.67 -2.81 37.32
C GLU A 145 9.97 -3.92 38.34
N LYS A 146 10.91 -3.68 39.27
CA LYS A 146 11.22 -4.62 40.34
C LYS A 146 9.98 -4.96 41.18
N GLN A 147 9.19 -3.95 41.58
CA GLN A 147 7.95 -4.14 42.34
C GLN A 147 6.91 -4.94 41.56
N LEU A 148 6.77 -4.68 40.26
CA LEU A 148 5.86 -5.39 39.40
C LEU A 148 6.25 -6.87 39.25
N LEU A 149 7.53 -7.13 38.97
CA LEU A 149 8.07 -8.48 38.84
C LEU A 149 7.94 -9.26 40.13
N ALA A 150 8.26 -8.65 41.30
CA ALA A 150 8.08 -9.28 42.62
C ALA A 150 6.60 -9.67 42.88
N ARG A 151 5.67 -8.79 42.50
CA ARG A 151 4.22 -9.06 42.64
C ARG A 151 3.76 -10.24 41.77
N HIS A 152 4.31 -10.38 40.58
CA HIS A 152 3.96 -11.41 39.59
C HIS A 152 4.98 -12.54 39.47
N LYS A 153 5.81 -12.70 40.52
CA LYS A 153 6.91 -13.67 40.53
C LYS A 153 6.44 -15.11 40.19
N LYS A 154 5.32 -15.54 40.78
CA LYS A 154 4.75 -16.87 40.52
C LYS A 154 4.40 -17.12 39.02
N GLU A 155 4.00 -16.07 38.30
CA GLU A 155 3.70 -16.10 36.88
C GLU A 155 4.97 -16.06 36.03
N THR A 156 5.96 -15.24 36.41
CA THR A 156 7.14 -14.93 35.58
C THR A 156 8.34 -15.87 35.81
N ASP A 157 8.50 -16.45 37.00
CA ASP A 157 9.62 -17.36 37.31
C ASP A 157 9.67 -18.58 36.34
N PRO A 158 8.55 -19.25 36.00
CA PRO A 158 8.57 -20.33 34.99
C PRO A 158 9.02 -19.84 33.61
N TRP A 159 8.72 -18.58 33.26
CA TRP A 159 9.16 -18.01 31.98
C TRP A 159 10.67 -17.76 31.98
N ASP A 160 11.20 -17.20 33.06
CA ASP A 160 12.64 -16.95 33.21
C ASP A 160 13.42 -18.28 33.24
N ALA A 161 12.89 -19.29 33.93
CA ALA A 161 13.45 -20.63 33.94
C ALA A 161 13.50 -21.25 32.53
N ALA A 162 12.43 -21.14 31.77
CA ALA A 162 12.39 -21.59 30.38
C ALA A 162 13.40 -20.84 29.49
N MET A 163 13.52 -19.52 29.66
CA MET A 163 14.46 -18.69 28.89
C MET A 163 15.92 -18.95 29.25
N ALA A 164 16.20 -19.31 30.49
CA ALA A 164 17.56 -19.67 30.93
C ALA A 164 18.11 -20.95 30.29
N LEU A 165 17.24 -21.84 29.84
CA LEU A 165 17.62 -23.08 29.15
C LEU A 165 17.91 -22.88 27.65
N VAL A 166 17.59 -21.72 27.09
CA VAL A 166 17.87 -21.41 25.67
C VAL A 166 19.37 -21.17 25.49
N PRO A 167 20.03 -21.92 24.56
CA PRO A 167 21.48 -21.78 24.36
C PRO A 167 21.87 -20.36 23.89
N PRO A 168 23.12 -19.92 24.17
CA PRO A 168 23.62 -18.65 23.64
C PRO A 168 23.68 -18.67 22.10
N LEU A 169 23.81 -17.47 21.52
CA LEU A 169 24.01 -17.34 20.07
C LEU A 169 25.32 -18.00 19.63
N PRO A 170 25.38 -18.62 18.43
CA PRO A 170 26.62 -19.16 17.88
C PRO A 170 27.71 -18.10 17.75
N LYS A 171 28.97 -18.49 17.99
CA LYS A 171 30.12 -17.55 17.94
C LYS A 171 30.24 -16.78 16.61
N ASP A 172 29.80 -17.37 15.49
CA ASP A 172 29.85 -16.76 14.17
C ASP A 172 28.51 -16.15 13.72
N TRP A 173 27.54 -16.02 14.64
CA TRP A 173 26.19 -15.49 14.35
C TRP A 173 26.24 -14.10 13.70
N ASP A 174 26.94 -13.13 14.29
CA ASP A 174 27.05 -11.77 13.76
C ASP A 174 27.61 -11.72 12.34
N ARG A 175 28.63 -12.57 12.09
CA ARG A 175 29.22 -12.70 10.75
C ARG A 175 28.22 -13.29 9.78
N TRP A 176 27.48 -14.33 10.20
CA TRP A 176 26.47 -14.96 9.36
C TRP A 176 25.33 -14.01 9.04
N VAL A 177 24.80 -13.28 10.05
CA VAL A 177 23.76 -12.27 9.84
C VAL A 177 24.19 -11.24 8.80
N SER A 178 25.41 -10.70 8.95
CA SER A 178 25.91 -9.66 8.05
C SER A 178 26.24 -10.16 6.63
N LYS A 179 26.61 -11.43 6.45
CA LYS A 179 27.05 -11.95 5.14
C LYS A 179 26.02 -12.81 4.44
N VAL A 180 25.13 -13.47 5.16
CA VAL A 180 24.11 -14.40 4.63
C VAL A 180 22.71 -13.97 5.00
N GLY A 181 22.49 -13.58 6.24
CA GLY A 181 21.17 -13.24 6.77
C GLY A 181 20.53 -12.06 6.03
N VAL A 182 21.25 -10.94 5.91
CA VAL A 182 20.81 -9.77 5.15
C VAL A 182 21.38 -9.82 3.74
N GLU A 183 20.60 -10.28 2.77
CA GLU A 183 21.04 -10.62 1.40
C GLU A 183 21.30 -9.43 0.49
N GLN A 184 20.77 -8.27 0.81
CA GLN A 184 20.89 -7.10 -0.06
C GLN A 184 22.29 -6.54 0.01
N ASN A 185 23.05 -6.73 -1.08
CA ASN A 185 24.39 -6.24 -1.22
C ASN A 185 24.48 -5.21 -2.33
N TYR A 186 25.27 -4.19 -2.09
CA TYR A 186 25.38 -3.04 -2.99
C TYR A 186 26.81 -2.86 -3.48
N MET A 187 26.92 -2.28 -4.68
CA MET A 187 28.16 -1.75 -5.23
C MET A 187 28.00 -0.23 -5.31
N PHE A 188 28.51 0.49 -4.32
CA PHE A 188 28.45 1.95 -4.26
C PHE A 188 29.53 2.57 -5.13
N TYR A 189 29.18 3.56 -5.93
CA TYR A 189 30.15 4.26 -6.79
C TYR A 189 29.80 5.74 -6.97
N GLN A 190 30.85 6.53 -7.20
CA GLN A 190 30.71 7.93 -7.56
C GLN A 190 30.49 8.02 -9.07
N TYR A 191 29.38 8.66 -9.47
CA TYR A 191 29.16 8.98 -10.88
C TYR A 191 30.05 10.18 -11.26
N ARG A 192 30.93 9.99 -12.25
CA ARG A 192 31.67 11.07 -12.90
C ARG A 192 31.36 11.01 -14.40
N ARG A 193 31.40 12.16 -15.09
CA ARG A 193 31.36 12.20 -16.56
C ARG A 193 32.58 11.41 -17.07
N GLY A 194 32.36 10.31 -17.76
CA GLY A 194 33.36 9.30 -18.04
C GLY A 194 33.09 8.01 -17.26
N ASP A 195 33.97 7.05 -17.26
CA ASP A 195 33.79 5.78 -16.53
C ASP A 195 34.16 5.93 -15.05
N ALA A 196 33.24 5.51 -14.17
CA ALA A 196 33.60 5.24 -12.78
C ALA A 196 34.55 4.02 -12.76
N LYS A 197 35.82 4.22 -12.34
CA LYS A 197 36.84 3.16 -12.37
C LYS A 197 36.75 2.19 -11.19
N THR A 198 36.23 2.65 -10.05
CA THR A 198 36.16 1.86 -8.81
C THR A 198 34.79 1.98 -8.15
N GLY A 199 34.39 0.92 -7.43
CA GLY A 199 33.19 0.88 -6.60
C GLY A 199 33.43 0.10 -5.32
N TYR A 200 32.74 0.48 -4.24
CA TYR A 200 32.81 -0.19 -2.96
C TYR A 200 31.75 -1.30 -2.87
N CYS A 201 32.20 -2.52 -2.65
CA CYS A 201 31.32 -3.69 -2.47
C CYS A 201 30.93 -3.86 -0.99
N SER A 202 29.66 -3.73 -0.64
CA SER A 202 29.16 -3.88 0.74
C SER A 202 29.24 -5.31 1.29
N TYR A 203 29.47 -6.33 0.44
CA TYR A 203 29.63 -7.71 0.88
C TYR A 203 31.07 -8.03 1.34
N CYS A 204 32.07 -7.68 0.53
CA CYS A 204 33.46 -7.95 0.88
C CYS A 204 34.19 -6.77 1.54
N ASP A 205 33.47 -5.66 1.74
CA ASP A 205 33.94 -4.42 2.35
C ASP A 205 35.24 -3.89 1.72
N ARG A 206 35.31 -3.94 0.37
CA ARG A 206 36.50 -3.53 -0.40
C ARG A 206 36.12 -2.70 -1.62
N GLU A 207 37.01 -1.81 -1.99
CA GLU A 207 36.99 -1.17 -3.30
C GLU A 207 37.44 -2.16 -4.37
N VAL A 208 36.74 -2.18 -5.48
CA VAL A 208 36.99 -3.08 -6.62
C VAL A 208 36.86 -2.32 -7.93
N PRO A 209 37.60 -2.70 -8.98
CA PRO A 209 37.45 -2.12 -10.30
C PRO A 209 36.05 -2.45 -10.86
N ILE A 210 35.40 -1.46 -11.48
CA ILE A 210 34.11 -1.62 -12.14
C ILE A 210 34.17 -1.03 -13.54
N ARG A 211 33.33 -1.52 -14.47
CA ARG A 211 33.23 -1.02 -15.83
C ARG A 211 31.80 -0.65 -16.16
N LYS A 212 31.58 0.55 -16.71
CA LYS A 212 30.29 1.08 -17.19
C LYS A 212 29.10 0.76 -16.26
N PRO A 213 29.18 1.12 -14.95
CA PRO A 213 28.13 0.79 -14.01
C PRO A 213 26.84 1.54 -14.34
N LYS A 214 25.71 0.82 -14.40
CA LYS A 214 24.38 1.42 -14.53
C LYS A 214 23.67 1.38 -13.17
N HIS A 215 23.06 2.51 -12.76
CA HIS A 215 22.34 2.58 -11.51
C HIS A 215 21.19 1.56 -11.47
N ASN A 216 21.04 0.83 -10.35
CA ASN A 216 20.11 -0.28 -10.13
C ASN A 216 20.42 -1.58 -10.90
N ALA A 217 21.36 -1.61 -11.81
CA ALA A 217 21.75 -2.86 -12.46
C ALA A 217 22.34 -3.85 -11.44
N VAL A 218 22.07 -5.13 -11.65
CA VAL A 218 22.62 -6.22 -10.85
C VAL A 218 23.79 -6.85 -11.58
N ALA A 219 24.90 -7.04 -10.88
CA ALA A 219 26.07 -7.72 -11.42
C ALA A 219 26.79 -8.52 -10.32
N ARG A 220 27.80 -9.30 -10.71
CA ARG A 220 28.67 -9.99 -9.74
C ARG A 220 29.88 -9.13 -9.40
N CYS A 221 30.20 -9.00 -8.11
CA CYS A 221 31.43 -8.36 -7.66
C CYS A 221 32.64 -9.06 -8.28
N PRO A 222 33.60 -8.35 -8.91
CA PRO A 222 34.79 -8.98 -9.52
C PRO A 222 35.65 -9.77 -8.52
N ARG A 223 35.66 -9.34 -7.23
CA ARG A 223 36.47 -9.97 -6.18
C ARG A 223 35.75 -11.13 -5.48
N CYS A 224 34.59 -10.88 -4.87
CA CYS A 224 33.91 -11.90 -4.06
C CYS A 224 32.87 -12.74 -4.83
N ARG A 225 32.60 -12.41 -6.09
CA ARG A 225 31.64 -13.07 -6.98
C ARG A 225 30.17 -13.05 -6.52
N LYS A 226 29.88 -12.38 -5.41
CA LYS A 226 28.49 -12.20 -4.93
C LYS A 226 27.72 -11.25 -5.81
N SER A 227 26.41 -11.49 -5.93
CA SER A 227 25.50 -10.60 -6.60
C SER A 227 25.39 -9.27 -5.82
N VAL A 228 25.49 -8.16 -6.51
CA VAL A 228 25.42 -6.80 -5.94
C VAL A 228 24.60 -5.92 -6.86
N GLN A 229 23.88 -4.97 -6.28
CA GLN A 229 23.17 -3.96 -7.04
C GLN A 229 23.96 -2.66 -7.06
N PHE A 230 24.22 -2.11 -8.24
CA PHE A 230 24.94 -0.86 -8.40
C PHE A 230 24.12 0.33 -7.87
N LYS A 231 24.72 1.14 -7.00
CA LYS A 231 24.13 2.36 -6.45
C LYS A 231 25.07 3.54 -6.64
N SER A 232 24.71 4.44 -7.55
CA SER A 232 25.39 5.74 -7.69
C SER A 232 24.99 6.65 -6.53
N PHE A 233 25.96 7.30 -5.89
CA PHE A 233 25.73 8.24 -4.79
C PHE A 233 24.79 9.41 -5.17
N GLY A 234 24.83 9.86 -6.43
CA GLY A 234 23.94 10.91 -6.90
C GLY A 234 22.47 10.53 -7.02
N LYS A 235 22.16 9.21 -7.18
CA LYS A 235 20.81 8.69 -7.45
C LYS A 235 20.25 7.81 -6.34
N MET A 236 21.03 7.46 -5.31
CA MET A 236 20.59 6.46 -4.33
C MET A 236 19.69 6.98 -3.20
N GLY A 237 19.52 8.27 -3.05
CA GLY A 237 18.91 8.85 -1.86
C GLY A 237 19.85 8.75 -0.64
N ARG A 238 19.39 9.22 0.55
CA ARG A 238 20.24 9.27 1.74
C ARG A 238 20.53 7.89 2.31
N LEU A 239 19.50 7.06 2.48
CA LEU A 239 19.58 5.74 3.13
C LEU A 239 19.26 4.60 2.17
N ARG A 240 19.92 3.45 2.38
CA ARG A 240 19.58 2.17 1.75
C ARG A 240 19.58 1.08 2.80
N THR A 241 18.40 0.51 3.07
CA THR A 241 18.20 -0.51 4.08
C THR A 241 17.83 -1.84 3.43
N GLY A 242 18.58 -2.89 3.81
CA GLY A 242 18.21 -4.28 3.56
C GLY A 242 17.65 -4.90 4.81
N ARG A 243 16.53 -5.60 4.74
CA ARG A 243 15.84 -6.26 5.87
C ARG A 243 15.62 -7.72 5.59
N ASN A 244 15.59 -8.55 6.63
CA ASN A 244 15.20 -9.96 6.53
C ASN A 244 14.78 -10.51 7.89
N ILE A 245 13.93 -11.55 7.88
CA ILE A 245 13.68 -12.40 9.04
C ILE A 245 14.72 -13.50 9.06
N LEU A 246 15.23 -13.84 10.25
CA LEU A 246 16.23 -14.87 10.45
C LEU A 246 15.74 -15.86 11.49
N TYR A 247 16.04 -17.13 11.28
CA TYR A 247 15.70 -18.21 12.18
C TYR A 247 16.96 -18.94 12.68
N LEU A 248 16.98 -19.24 13.96
CA LEU A 248 18.00 -20.05 14.62
C LEU A 248 17.33 -21.19 15.36
N MET A 249 17.62 -22.42 14.94
CA MET A 249 17.13 -23.62 15.62
C MET A 249 18.23 -24.21 16.50
N GLN A 250 17.96 -24.42 17.79
CA GLN A 250 18.95 -24.91 18.75
C GLN A 250 18.37 -26.01 19.64
N PRO A 251 19.19 -26.93 20.18
CA PRO A 251 18.74 -27.91 21.15
C PRO A 251 18.10 -27.24 22.38
N TYR A 252 17.08 -27.87 22.92
CA TYR A 252 16.39 -27.47 24.14
C TYR A 252 16.04 -28.76 24.92
N PRO A 253 15.99 -28.77 26.27
CA PRO A 253 15.62 -29.96 27.02
C PRO A 253 14.29 -30.56 26.56
N GLY A 254 14.33 -31.83 26.14
CA GLY A 254 13.18 -32.53 25.61
C GLY A 254 12.79 -32.23 24.15
N GLY A 255 13.61 -31.40 23.43
CA GLY A 255 13.32 -31.07 22.04
C GLY A 255 14.23 -30.00 21.47
N PHE A 256 13.63 -28.93 20.91
CA PHE A 256 14.38 -27.82 20.33
C PHE A 256 13.63 -26.49 20.46
N VAL A 257 14.36 -25.40 20.30
CA VAL A 257 13.81 -24.04 20.23
C VAL A 257 14.05 -23.43 18.85
N VAL A 258 13.02 -22.77 18.30
CA VAL A 258 13.11 -21.90 17.11
C VAL A 258 13.13 -20.46 17.60
N ARG A 259 14.18 -19.73 17.28
CA ARG A 259 14.39 -18.33 17.64
C ARG A 259 14.27 -17.47 16.39
N GLU A 260 13.48 -16.42 16.47
CA GLU A 260 13.20 -15.51 15.37
C GLU A 260 13.83 -14.15 15.61
N PHE A 261 14.50 -13.67 14.57
CA PHE A 261 15.20 -12.37 14.60
C PHE A 261 14.77 -11.51 13.44
N TRP A 262 14.54 -10.27 13.72
CA TRP A 262 14.48 -9.24 12.71
C TRP A 262 15.87 -8.65 12.51
N ALA A 263 16.34 -8.59 11.28
CA ALA A 263 17.65 -8.08 10.97
C ALA A 263 17.60 -7.03 9.85
N GLU A 264 18.39 -5.98 10.02
CA GLU A 264 18.55 -4.95 8.99
C GLU A 264 20.00 -4.48 8.87
N ARG A 265 20.33 -3.99 7.68
CA ARG A 265 21.60 -3.31 7.43
C ARG A 265 21.34 -2.05 6.61
N THR A 266 21.56 -0.90 7.22
CA THR A 266 21.32 0.40 6.60
C THR A 266 22.64 1.08 6.23
N HIS A 267 22.78 1.41 4.95
CA HIS A 267 23.90 2.18 4.43
C HIS A 267 23.45 3.63 4.24
N ASP A 268 24.10 4.54 4.95
CA ASP A 268 23.95 5.98 4.73
C ASP A 268 24.92 6.44 3.61
N LYS A 269 24.52 7.44 2.85
CA LYS A 269 25.36 8.02 1.78
C LYS A 269 26.73 8.48 2.28
N GLU A 270 26.79 8.94 3.52
CA GLU A 270 28.02 9.39 4.16
C GLU A 270 28.76 8.26 4.88
N LYS A 271 28.00 7.32 5.49
CA LYS A 271 28.50 6.19 6.26
C LYS A 271 28.06 4.86 5.63
N TYR A 272 28.72 4.47 4.55
CA TYR A 272 28.38 3.24 3.79
C TYR A 272 29.42 2.12 3.90
N ARG A 273 30.58 2.38 4.53
CA ARG A 273 31.69 1.43 4.64
C ARG A 273 31.61 0.63 5.94
N ASN A 274 31.94 -0.67 5.88
CA ASN A 274 32.05 -1.57 7.04
C ASN A 274 30.80 -1.57 7.94
N ILE A 275 29.62 -1.43 7.35
CA ILE A 275 28.37 -1.42 8.10
C ILE A 275 28.02 -2.81 8.57
N LYS A 276 27.90 -2.99 9.88
CA LYS A 276 27.38 -4.21 10.50
C LYS A 276 25.86 -4.24 10.40
N ALA A 277 25.29 -5.43 10.26
CA ALA A 277 23.86 -5.61 10.39
C ALA A 277 23.44 -5.47 11.87
N PHE A 278 22.33 -4.78 12.08
CA PHE A 278 21.61 -4.78 13.33
C PHE A 278 20.62 -5.94 13.34
N TYR A 279 20.43 -6.59 14.48
CA TYR A 279 19.37 -7.57 14.65
C TYR A 279 18.84 -7.54 16.09
N HIS A 280 17.58 -7.94 16.25
CA HIS A 280 17.01 -8.19 17.56
C HIS A 280 16.15 -9.45 17.52
N GLU A 281 16.18 -10.21 18.60
CA GLU A 281 15.35 -11.38 18.78
C GLU A 281 13.98 -10.95 19.32
N PHE A 282 12.92 -11.36 18.66
CA PHE A 282 11.57 -10.95 19.05
C PHE A 282 10.67 -12.10 19.45
N ARG A 283 11.03 -13.37 19.07
CA ARG A 283 10.21 -14.54 19.37
C ARG A 283 11.04 -15.79 19.58
N ARG A 284 10.57 -16.68 20.45
CA ARG A 284 11.11 -18.02 20.73
C ARG A 284 9.95 -19.01 20.79
N ALA A 285 10.01 -20.08 20.01
CA ALA A 285 9.06 -21.17 20.04
C ALA A 285 9.75 -22.46 20.45
N ILE A 286 9.25 -23.12 21.50
CA ILE A 286 9.77 -24.35 22.05
C ILE A 286 8.93 -25.52 21.50
N PHE A 287 9.62 -26.54 21.02
CA PHE A 287 9.06 -27.76 20.48
C PHE A 287 9.61 -28.97 21.23
N ASP A 288 8.80 -30.03 21.36
CA ASP A 288 9.25 -31.33 21.80
C ASP A 288 10.07 -32.08 20.73
N ALA A 289 10.57 -33.28 21.05
CA ALA A 289 11.35 -34.10 20.11
C ALA A 289 10.58 -34.49 18.84
N ASP A 290 9.25 -34.57 18.92
CA ASP A 290 8.36 -34.89 17.81
C ASP A 290 7.84 -33.66 17.06
N ALA A 291 8.48 -32.50 17.27
CA ALA A 291 8.10 -31.22 16.68
C ALA A 291 6.67 -30.80 16.96
N LYS A 292 6.13 -31.13 18.15
CA LYS A 292 4.89 -30.54 18.64
C LYS A 292 5.22 -29.22 19.35
N PRO A 293 4.50 -28.15 19.07
CA PRO A 293 4.67 -26.89 19.80
C PRO A 293 4.31 -27.07 21.27
N VAL A 294 5.25 -26.70 22.15
CA VAL A 294 5.07 -26.74 23.60
C VAL A 294 4.67 -25.37 24.11
N GLN A 295 5.46 -24.34 23.79
CA GLN A 295 5.24 -22.99 24.24
C GLN A 295 5.94 -21.98 23.34
N ALA A 296 5.33 -20.81 23.18
CA ALA A 296 5.98 -19.66 22.55
C ALA A 296 6.13 -18.49 23.52
N PHE A 297 7.19 -17.71 23.32
CA PHE A 297 7.50 -16.50 24.03
C PHE A 297 7.84 -15.41 23.02
N TYR A 298 7.48 -14.18 23.32
CA TYR A 298 7.85 -13.02 22.54
C TYR A 298 8.53 -11.96 23.43
N TRP A 299 9.43 -11.19 22.85
CA TRP A 299 10.03 -10.06 23.53
C TRP A 299 9.09 -8.86 23.44
N GLY A 300 8.65 -8.37 24.58
CA GLY A 300 7.68 -7.29 24.61
C GLY A 300 7.58 -6.59 25.95
N VAL A 301 6.67 -5.64 26.04
CA VAL A 301 6.43 -4.85 27.24
C VAL A 301 5.38 -5.53 28.11
N TYR A 302 5.84 -6.17 29.19
CA TYR A 302 4.97 -6.83 30.15
C TYR A 302 4.20 -5.82 31.00
N LYS A 303 2.85 -5.93 30.96
CA LYS A 303 1.94 -5.03 31.68
C LYS A 303 2.29 -3.55 31.50
N GLN A 304 2.73 -3.18 30.29
CA GLN A 304 3.09 -1.82 29.86
C GLN A 304 4.21 -1.15 30.70
N ARG A 305 5.06 -1.93 31.39
CA ARG A 305 6.09 -1.37 32.27
C ARG A 305 7.49 -1.94 32.10
N THR A 306 7.63 -3.20 31.72
CA THR A 306 8.93 -3.87 31.63
C THR A 306 9.07 -4.67 30.35
N SER A 307 10.23 -4.52 29.71
CA SER A 307 10.56 -5.31 28.52
C SER A 307 11.19 -6.63 28.95
N ARG A 308 10.59 -7.74 28.54
CA ARG A 308 11.04 -9.09 28.86
C ARG A 308 10.46 -10.13 27.92
N TRP A 309 10.90 -11.38 28.07
CA TRP A 309 10.24 -12.53 27.46
C TRP A 309 8.89 -12.76 28.13
N ILE A 310 7.83 -12.75 27.32
CA ILE A 310 6.44 -12.90 27.77
C ILE A 310 5.89 -14.17 27.14
N LYS A 311 5.24 -15.01 27.94
CA LYS A 311 4.51 -16.15 27.44
C LYS A 311 3.42 -15.70 26.48
N GLY A 312 3.45 -16.20 25.24
CA GLY A 312 2.51 -15.90 24.17
C GLY A 312 1.52 -17.02 23.91
N CYS A 313 0.55 -16.74 23.05
CA CYS A 313 -0.29 -17.75 22.45
C CYS A 313 0.49 -18.60 21.44
N ASN A 314 -0.05 -19.78 21.10
CA ASN A 314 0.61 -20.74 20.21
C ASN A 314 1.09 -20.11 18.89
N CYS A 315 2.13 -20.69 18.38
CA CYS A 315 2.90 -20.32 17.21
C CYS A 315 2.15 -19.99 15.92
N SER A 316 0.89 -20.40 15.78
CA SER A 316 0.10 -20.24 14.57
C SER A 316 -0.71 -18.94 14.46
N GLU A 317 -0.78 -18.13 15.52
CA GLU A 317 -1.60 -16.93 15.59
C GLU A 317 -0.79 -15.62 15.74
N GLY A 318 0.48 -15.67 15.37
CA GLY A 318 1.38 -14.51 15.53
C GLY A 318 1.06 -13.37 14.56
N TYR A 319 1.03 -12.18 15.11
CA TYR A 319 0.77 -10.87 14.50
C TYR A 319 1.84 -10.39 13.48
N TYR A 320 2.65 -11.28 12.93
CA TYR A 320 3.70 -10.93 11.96
C TYR A 320 3.36 -11.45 10.57
N PRO A 321 3.60 -10.65 9.52
CA PRO A 321 3.37 -11.10 8.15
C PRO A 321 4.14 -12.38 7.86
N ASP A 322 3.56 -13.24 7.04
CA ASP A 322 4.10 -14.51 6.53
C ASP A 322 5.42 -14.34 5.75
N GLU A 323 6.44 -13.80 6.39
CA GLU A 323 7.73 -13.59 5.75
C GLU A 323 8.65 -14.79 5.97
N SER A 324 8.81 -15.58 4.91
CA SER A 324 9.87 -16.58 4.87
C SER A 324 11.24 -15.95 5.05
N GLY A 325 12.01 -16.45 6.00
CA GLY A 325 13.33 -15.92 6.35
C GLY A 325 14.48 -16.90 6.05
N ARG A 326 15.69 -16.51 6.40
CA ARG A 326 16.87 -17.35 6.32
C ARG A 326 17.07 -18.13 7.61
N VAL A 327 17.30 -19.45 7.49
CA VAL A 327 17.59 -20.32 8.65
C VAL A 327 19.09 -20.53 8.76
N TYR A 328 19.62 -20.41 10.00
CA TYR A 328 21.02 -20.72 10.29
C TYR A 328 21.24 -22.23 10.32
N GLY A 329 21.90 -22.76 9.27
CA GLY A 329 21.98 -24.20 9.05
C GLY A 329 23.00 -24.96 9.91
N LYS A 330 24.01 -24.28 10.52
CA LYS A 330 25.10 -24.97 11.24
C LYS A 330 24.68 -25.64 12.55
N THR A 331 23.52 -25.29 13.08
CA THR A 331 22.99 -25.92 14.31
C THR A 331 22.12 -27.13 14.05
N ILE A 332 21.70 -27.36 12.80
CA ILE A 332 20.80 -28.46 12.42
C ILE A 332 21.39 -29.86 12.79
N PRO A 333 22.68 -30.13 12.62
CA PRO A 333 23.25 -31.43 13.04
C PRO A 333 23.09 -31.74 14.53
N TYR A 334 23.04 -30.71 15.39
CA TYR A 334 22.84 -30.89 16.83
C TYR A 334 21.41 -31.30 17.20
N LEU A 335 20.48 -31.25 16.23
CA LEU A 335 19.07 -31.63 16.38
C LEU A 335 18.79 -33.06 15.86
N ALA A 336 19.82 -33.85 15.62
CA ALA A 336 19.71 -35.19 15.04
C ALA A 336 18.90 -36.20 15.92
N LYS A 337 18.78 -35.96 17.23
CA LYS A 337 17.97 -36.77 18.15
C LYS A 337 16.46 -36.44 18.09
N THR A 338 16.05 -35.43 17.33
CA THR A 338 14.66 -35.06 17.12
C THR A 338 14.11 -35.64 15.81
N CYS A 339 12.78 -35.52 15.62
CA CYS A 339 12.15 -35.98 14.37
C CYS A 339 12.54 -35.15 13.14
N LEU A 340 13.25 -34.02 13.31
CA LEU A 340 13.61 -33.09 12.22
C LEU A 340 14.33 -33.75 11.04
N GLN A 341 15.15 -34.79 11.30
CA GLN A 341 15.82 -35.56 10.24
C GLN A 341 14.85 -36.24 9.25
N ARG A 342 13.60 -36.47 9.67
CA ARG A 342 12.57 -37.12 8.84
C ARG A 342 11.59 -36.13 8.22
N THR A 343 11.76 -34.84 8.46
CA THR A 343 10.80 -33.85 8.01
C THR A 343 11.08 -33.24 6.62
N GLY A 344 12.29 -33.43 6.07
CA GLY A 344 12.75 -32.74 4.86
C GLY A 344 13.17 -31.28 5.11
N LEU A 345 12.95 -30.73 6.30
CA LEU A 345 13.35 -29.36 6.64
C LEU A 345 14.89 -29.16 6.59
N PRO A 346 15.74 -30.12 7.05
CA PRO A 346 17.19 -30.01 6.90
C PRO A 346 17.63 -29.86 5.44
N GLU A 347 17.06 -30.59 4.52
CA GLU A 347 17.36 -30.53 3.09
C GLU A 347 17.00 -29.14 2.51
N LEU A 348 15.86 -28.59 2.90
CA LEU A 348 15.42 -27.26 2.49
C LEU A 348 16.37 -26.16 3.00
N ILE A 349 16.82 -26.27 4.25
CA ILE A 349 17.79 -25.35 4.87
C ILE A 349 19.15 -25.45 4.18
N HIS A 350 19.65 -26.68 3.89
CA HIS A 350 20.90 -26.88 3.16
C HIS A 350 20.85 -26.30 1.74
N ALA A 351 19.70 -26.37 1.08
CA ALA A 351 19.47 -25.71 -0.20
C ALA A 351 19.43 -24.18 -0.11
N ASN A 352 19.58 -23.64 1.09
CA ASN A 352 19.59 -22.21 1.37
C ASN A 352 18.28 -21.51 0.92
N MET A 353 17.16 -22.20 0.99
CA MET A 353 15.85 -21.63 0.68
C MET A 353 15.36 -20.78 1.85
N LYS A 354 14.64 -19.70 1.53
CA LYS A 354 13.91 -18.94 2.55
C LYS A 354 12.71 -19.77 2.99
N THR A 355 12.59 -19.97 4.27
CA THR A 355 11.45 -20.69 4.87
C THR A 355 11.20 -20.22 6.28
N ASP A 356 9.99 -20.42 6.75
CA ASP A 356 9.62 -20.34 8.17
C ASP A 356 9.62 -21.79 8.70
N PRO A 357 10.54 -22.18 9.57
CA PRO A 357 10.65 -23.55 10.08
C PRO A 357 9.38 -24.00 10.82
N GLU A 358 8.75 -23.10 11.55
CA GLU A 358 7.58 -23.37 12.35
C GLU A 358 6.37 -23.63 11.46
N LYS A 359 6.12 -22.74 10.50
CA LYS A 359 5.08 -22.91 9.50
C LYS A 359 5.29 -24.17 8.66
N TYR A 360 6.53 -24.47 8.30
CA TYR A 360 6.87 -25.72 7.63
C TYR A 360 6.41 -26.95 8.43
N LEU A 361 6.72 -27.00 9.72
CA LEU A 361 6.36 -28.14 10.59
C LEU A 361 4.83 -28.24 10.80
N VAL A 362 4.14 -27.13 10.88
CA VAL A 362 2.66 -27.09 10.96
C VAL A 362 2.03 -27.64 9.67
N VAL A 363 2.53 -27.18 8.51
CA VAL A 363 2.03 -27.64 7.21
C VAL A 363 2.37 -29.10 6.97
N LEU A 364 3.55 -29.55 7.36
CA LEU A 364 3.96 -30.96 7.24
C LEU A 364 2.96 -31.91 7.92
N LYS A 365 2.44 -31.56 9.10
CA LYS A 365 1.43 -32.39 9.80
C LYS A 365 0.13 -32.52 9.01
N ARG A 366 -0.26 -31.50 8.26
CA ARG A 366 -1.47 -31.50 7.42
C ARG A 366 -1.21 -32.11 6.04
N MET A 367 0.02 -32.00 5.54
CA MET A 367 0.45 -32.46 4.22
C MET A 367 1.76 -33.26 4.30
N PRO A 368 1.71 -34.55 4.68
CA PRO A 368 2.92 -35.40 4.81
C PRO A 368 3.75 -35.49 3.51
N ASN A 369 3.13 -35.30 2.35
CA ASN A 369 3.82 -35.27 1.06
C ASN A 369 4.87 -34.14 0.94
N LEU A 370 4.82 -33.11 1.80
CA LEU A 370 5.79 -32.02 1.85
C LEU A 370 7.24 -32.54 2.07
N GLU A 371 7.41 -33.55 2.92
CA GLU A 371 8.68 -34.25 3.10
C GLU A 371 9.19 -34.84 1.78
N GLN A 372 8.32 -35.49 1.00
CA GLN A 372 8.67 -36.08 -0.28
C GLN A 372 9.11 -35.03 -1.30
N LEU A 373 8.46 -33.87 -1.34
CA LEU A 373 8.86 -32.76 -2.20
C LEU A 373 10.28 -32.28 -1.89
N THR A 374 10.57 -32.04 -0.62
CA THR A 374 11.88 -31.53 -0.19
C THR A 374 13.00 -32.56 -0.42
N LYS A 375 12.79 -33.82 -0.05
CA LYS A 375 13.76 -34.90 -0.27
C LYS A 375 13.98 -35.24 -1.75
N ALA A 376 12.97 -34.98 -2.61
CA ALA A 376 13.12 -35.07 -4.06
C ALA A 376 13.85 -33.84 -4.68
N GLY A 377 14.20 -32.83 -3.91
CA GLY A 377 14.86 -31.62 -4.39
C GLY A 377 13.92 -30.59 -5.07
N LEU A 378 12.61 -30.69 -4.85
CA LEU A 378 11.60 -29.75 -5.36
C LEU A 378 11.38 -28.60 -4.37
N PHE A 379 12.48 -27.91 -4.03
CA PHE A 379 12.50 -26.95 -2.92
C PHE A 379 11.57 -25.76 -3.10
N ARG A 380 11.50 -25.22 -4.32
CA ARG A 380 10.61 -24.08 -4.60
C ARG A 380 9.14 -24.46 -4.40
N LEU A 381 8.73 -25.60 -4.94
CA LEU A 381 7.38 -26.11 -4.78
C LEU A 381 7.05 -26.36 -3.30
N ALA A 382 7.99 -26.92 -2.54
CA ALA A 382 7.86 -27.15 -1.10
C ALA A 382 7.66 -25.84 -0.33
N VAL A 383 8.43 -24.79 -0.65
CA VAL A 383 8.28 -23.46 -0.03
C VAL A 383 6.92 -22.84 -0.38
N GLU A 384 6.49 -22.90 -1.64
CA GLU A 384 5.18 -22.41 -2.06
C GLU A 384 4.04 -23.13 -1.32
N CYS A 385 4.17 -24.45 -1.08
CA CYS A 385 3.20 -25.22 -0.26
C CYS A 385 3.12 -24.73 1.18
N THR A 386 4.18 -24.19 1.75
CA THR A 386 4.15 -23.63 3.11
C THR A 386 3.54 -22.23 3.14
N GLN A 387 3.59 -21.50 2.05
CA GLN A 387 3.04 -20.14 1.97
C GLN A 387 1.53 -20.13 1.75
N ASP A 388 1.03 -21.02 0.91
CA ASP A 388 -0.40 -21.08 0.54
C ASP A 388 -0.93 -22.52 0.58
N TYR A 389 -1.01 -23.07 1.79
CA TYR A 389 -1.46 -24.45 2.01
C TYR A 389 -2.83 -24.75 1.38
N TYR A 390 -3.80 -23.85 1.53
CA TYR A 390 -5.17 -24.11 1.09
C TYR A 390 -5.30 -24.21 -0.43
N LYS A 391 -4.55 -23.39 -1.16
CA LYS A 391 -4.54 -23.45 -2.64
C LYS A 391 -3.69 -24.58 -3.19
N LEU A 392 -2.71 -25.09 -2.40
CA LEU A 392 -1.71 -26.02 -2.88
C LEU A 392 -1.93 -27.46 -2.43
N SER A 393 -2.85 -27.71 -1.50
CA SER A 393 -3.26 -29.08 -1.15
C SER A 393 -3.82 -29.85 -2.35
N SER A 394 -4.42 -29.15 -3.31
CA SER A 394 -5.00 -29.72 -4.54
C SER A 394 -3.98 -30.12 -5.62
N ILE A 395 -2.69 -29.77 -5.49
CA ILE A 395 -1.67 -30.16 -6.48
C ILE A 395 -1.41 -31.69 -6.51
N PHE A 396 -1.75 -32.38 -5.40
CA PHE A 396 -1.63 -33.82 -5.33
C PHE A 396 -2.92 -34.48 -5.81
N GLN A 397 -2.79 -35.33 -6.81
CA GLN A 397 -3.92 -36.13 -7.28
C GLN A 397 -4.29 -37.17 -6.19
N THR A 398 -5.53 -37.17 -5.76
CA THR A 398 -6.03 -37.94 -4.60
C THR A 398 -6.38 -39.40 -4.91
N THR A 399 -5.95 -39.96 -6.03
CA THR A 399 -6.25 -41.38 -6.32
C THR A 399 -5.47 -42.34 -5.40
N PRO A 400 -6.11 -43.23 -4.66
CA PRO A 400 -5.51 -44.04 -3.59
C PRO A 400 -4.42 -45.00 -4.04
N VAL A 401 -4.28 -45.27 -5.33
CA VAL A 401 -3.45 -46.33 -5.89
C VAL A 401 -2.06 -45.87 -6.34
N GLN A 402 -1.79 -44.57 -6.35
CA GLN A 402 -0.52 -44.08 -6.96
C GLN A 402 0.65 -44.11 -5.97
N ARG A 403 1.57 -45.06 -6.18
CA ARG A 403 2.85 -45.12 -5.46
C ARG A 403 3.89 -44.21 -6.13
N GLY A 404 4.54 -43.37 -5.32
CA GLY A 404 5.61 -42.48 -5.77
C GLY A 404 5.19 -41.05 -6.03
N LEU A 405 6.15 -40.11 -5.99
CA LEU A 405 5.91 -38.67 -6.06
C LEU A 405 5.44 -38.20 -7.47
N ALA A 406 6.06 -38.75 -8.53
CA ALA A 406 5.73 -38.34 -9.89
C ALA A 406 4.24 -38.55 -10.24
N PRO A 407 3.66 -39.77 -10.05
CA PRO A 407 2.25 -39.98 -10.28
C PRO A 407 1.34 -39.10 -9.40
N LYS A 408 1.71 -38.91 -8.13
CA LYS A 408 0.96 -38.02 -7.22
C LYS A 408 0.87 -36.58 -7.72
N LEU A 409 1.89 -36.11 -8.44
CA LEU A 409 1.90 -34.78 -9.09
C LEU A 409 1.34 -34.82 -10.53
N GLY A 410 0.74 -35.94 -10.97
CA GLY A 410 0.24 -36.11 -12.31
C GLY A 410 1.33 -36.19 -13.40
N LEU A 411 2.59 -36.43 -13.01
CA LEU A 411 3.77 -36.42 -13.87
C LEU A 411 4.30 -37.85 -14.12
N ASN A 412 5.16 -37.99 -15.14
CA ASN A 412 6.06 -39.11 -15.32
C ASN A 412 7.47 -38.81 -14.75
N ARG A 413 8.38 -39.76 -14.82
CA ARG A 413 9.75 -39.60 -14.27
C ARG A 413 10.55 -38.50 -14.99
N LEU A 414 10.41 -38.36 -16.29
CA LEU A 414 11.13 -37.35 -17.08
C LEU A 414 10.61 -35.93 -16.77
N GLU A 415 9.29 -35.76 -16.68
CA GLU A 415 8.63 -34.51 -16.31
C GLU A 415 9.02 -34.08 -14.88
N LEU A 416 9.06 -35.02 -13.93
CA LEU A 416 9.55 -34.75 -12.58
C LEU A 416 11.03 -34.33 -12.58
N ALA A 417 11.87 -34.95 -13.40
CA ALA A 417 13.27 -34.54 -13.55
C ALA A 417 13.40 -33.13 -14.14
N ARG A 418 12.54 -32.76 -15.11
CA ARG A 418 12.45 -31.38 -15.66
C ARG A 418 12.04 -30.39 -14.59
N LEU A 419 10.99 -30.69 -13.81
CA LEU A 419 10.52 -29.85 -12.69
C LEU A 419 11.65 -29.57 -11.69
N ARG A 420 12.38 -30.63 -11.28
CA ARG A 420 13.53 -30.52 -10.37
C ARG A 420 14.68 -29.72 -10.96
N LYS A 421 15.09 -30.01 -12.21
CA LYS A 421 16.20 -29.33 -12.89
C LYS A 421 15.97 -27.83 -12.98
N ASN A 422 14.72 -27.44 -13.25
CA ASN A 422 14.33 -26.03 -13.39
C ASN A 422 13.97 -25.36 -12.05
N GLN A 423 14.07 -26.07 -10.92
CA GLN A 423 13.57 -25.61 -9.62
C GLN A 423 12.15 -25.01 -9.75
N GLY A 424 11.29 -25.71 -10.49
CA GLY A 424 9.95 -25.26 -10.80
C GLY A 424 9.06 -25.21 -9.56
N GLY A 425 8.24 -24.18 -9.46
CA GLY A 425 7.16 -24.07 -8.50
C GLY A 425 5.84 -24.57 -9.08
N ARG A 426 4.73 -24.18 -8.46
CA ARG A 426 3.37 -24.53 -8.87
C ARG A 426 3.08 -24.20 -10.33
N ALA A 427 3.36 -22.98 -10.75
CA ALA A 427 3.10 -22.58 -12.12
C ALA A 427 3.85 -23.45 -13.14
N PHE A 428 5.10 -23.83 -12.85
CA PHE A 428 5.86 -24.74 -13.71
C PHE A 428 5.24 -26.14 -13.74
N LEU A 429 4.75 -26.64 -12.60
CA LEU A 429 4.05 -27.92 -12.50
C LEU A 429 2.76 -27.90 -13.35
N GLU A 430 1.95 -26.85 -13.26
CA GLU A 430 0.72 -26.67 -14.03
C GLU A 430 0.99 -26.70 -15.54
N TRP A 431 2.08 -26.06 -15.99
CA TRP A 431 2.50 -26.12 -17.39
C TRP A 431 2.93 -27.53 -17.83
N LEU A 432 3.63 -28.31 -17.00
CA LEU A 432 3.98 -29.70 -17.32
C LEU A 432 2.74 -30.60 -17.37
N GLN A 433 1.80 -30.41 -16.45
CA GLN A 433 0.53 -31.13 -16.45
C GLN A 433 -0.29 -30.81 -17.71
N PHE A 434 -0.32 -29.56 -18.11
CA PHE A 434 -0.99 -29.10 -19.33
C PHE A 434 -0.30 -29.65 -20.59
N GLU A 435 1.03 -29.63 -20.66
CA GLU A 435 1.80 -30.26 -21.74
C GLU A 435 1.42 -31.73 -21.92
N LYS A 436 1.32 -32.45 -20.81
CA LYS A 436 0.93 -33.87 -20.80
C LYS A 436 -0.52 -34.08 -21.25
N GLN A 437 -1.45 -33.25 -20.80
CA GLN A 437 -2.87 -33.32 -21.19
C GLN A 437 -3.09 -33.05 -22.66
N THR A 438 -2.37 -32.08 -23.22
CA THR A 438 -2.53 -31.65 -24.62
C THR A 438 -1.66 -32.44 -25.60
N GLY A 439 -0.65 -33.14 -25.13
CA GLY A 439 0.34 -33.81 -25.97
C GLY A 439 1.24 -32.86 -26.77
N LYS A 440 1.15 -31.54 -26.54
CA LYS A 440 1.93 -30.52 -27.27
C LYS A 440 3.20 -30.19 -26.50
N PRO A 441 4.40 -30.48 -27.04
CA PRO A 441 5.65 -30.25 -26.33
C PRO A 441 5.93 -28.76 -26.14
N ILE A 442 6.32 -28.38 -24.92
CA ILE A 442 6.66 -27.01 -24.54
C ILE A 442 8.11 -27.00 -24.01
N SER A 443 8.95 -26.12 -24.54
CA SER A 443 10.32 -26.00 -24.08
C SER A 443 10.40 -25.47 -22.66
N ASP A 444 11.37 -25.94 -21.87
CA ASP A 444 11.61 -25.46 -20.49
C ASP A 444 11.81 -23.93 -20.46
N PHE A 445 12.44 -23.37 -21.49
CA PHE A 445 12.65 -21.94 -21.63
C PHE A 445 11.33 -21.18 -21.78
N ALA A 446 10.40 -21.69 -22.58
CA ALA A 446 9.10 -21.09 -22.74
C ALA A 446 8.28 -21.17 -21.44
N ILE A 447 8.31 -22.32 -20.74
CA ILE A 447 7.64 -22.49 -19.45
C ILE A 447 8.21 -21.51 -18.42
N GLN A 448 9.56 -21.40 -18.32
CA GLN A 448 10.19 -20.45 -17.39
C GLN A 448 9.78 -19.01 -17.66
N TRP A 449 9.70 -18.63 -18.94
CA TRP A 449 9.26 -17.30 -19.34
C TRP A 449 7.77 -17.07 -18.99
N MET A 450 6.88 -18.02 -19.28
CA MET A 450 5.46 -17.95 -18.92
C MET A 450 5.29 -17.81 -17.40
N CYS A 451 6.01 -18.60 -16.61
CA CYS A 451 6.00 -18.51 -15.15
C CYS A 451 6.50 -17.16 -14.64
N LYS A 452 7.53 -16.58 -15.28
CA LYS A 452 8.07 -15.27 -14.91
C LYS A 452 7.07 -14.14 -15.18
N GLU A 453 6.36 -14.23 -16.29
CA GLU A 453 5.35 -13.25 -16.70
C GLU A 453 3.96 -13.55 -16.10
N HIS A 454 3.85 -14.52 -15.17
CA HIS A 454 2.62 -14.94 -14.49
C HIS A 454 1.49 -15.38 -15.43
N ILE A 455 1.84 -16.01 -16.52
CA ILE A 455 0.88 -16.53 -17.52
C ILE A 455 0.58 -17.99 -17.18
N ASP A 456 -0.69 -18.33 -17.01
CA ASP A 456 -1.15 -19.71 -16.86
C ASP A 456 -1.61 -20.34 -18.19
N PRO A 457 -1.69 -21.68 -18.28
CA PRO A 457 -2.08 -22.36 -19.50
C PRO A 457 -3.46 -21.96 -20.05
N GLN A 458 -4.42 -21.67 -19.18
CA GLN A 458 -5.81 -21.35 -19.56
C GLN A 458 -5.88 -20.01 -20.27
N GLN A 459 -5.05 -19.05 -19.89
CA GLN A 459 -4.99 -17.73 -20.52
C GLN A 459 -4.64 -17.80 -22.02
N LEU A 460 -3.91 -18.84 -22.44
CA LEU A 460 -3.46 -19.01 -23.84
C LEU A 460 -4.27 -20.04 -24.63
N GLN A 461 -5.30 -20.65 -24.05
CA GLN A 461 -6.09 -21.68 -24.70
C GLN A 461 -6.70 -21.20 -26.02
N PHE A 462 -7.11 -19.95 -26.13
CA PHE A 462 -7.72 -19.34 -27.32
C PHE A 462 -6.80 -19.34 -28.56
N ILE A 463 -5.48 -19.50 -28.38
CA ILE A 463 -4.50 -19.45 -29.46
C ILE A 463 -3.61 -20.71 -29.55
N ALA A 464 -3.67 -21.57 -28.54
CA ALA A 464 -2.78 -22.74 -28.42
C ALA A 464 -2.90 -23.76 -29.57
N ASP A 465 -4.03 -23.79 -30.29
CA ASP A 465 -4.24 -24.67 -31.45
C ASP A 465 -3.62 -24.12 -32.73
N ARG A 466 -3.38 -22.82 -32.80
CA ARG A 466 -2.89 -22.11 -34.00
C ARG A 466 -1.40 -21.82 -33.95
N MET A 467 -0.81 -21.77 -32.75
CA MET A 467 0.59 -21.39 -32.54
C MET A 467 1.31 -22.33 -31.59
N ARG A 468 2.59 -22.62 -31.88
CA ARG A 468 3.47 -23.26 -30.91
C ARG A 468 3.82 -22.29 -29.77
N TYR A 469 3.97 -22.81 -28.55
CA TYR A 469 4.21 -21.96 -27.36
C TYR A 469 5.46 -21.05 -27.47
N GLY A 470 6.54 -21.51 -28.13
CA GLY A 470 7.68 -20.65 -28.43
C GLY A 470 7.32 -19.46 -29.35
N GLN A 471 6.42 -19.66 -30.31
CA GLN A 471 5.95 -18.58 -31.18
C GLN A 471 5.05 -17.60 -30.41
N ILE A 472 4.19 -18.14 -29.53
CA ILE A 472 3.35 -17.32 -28.64
C ILE A 472 4.23 -16.44 -27.74
N GLN A 473 5.26 -17.04 -27.11
CA GLN A 473 6.22 -16.33 -26.31
C GLN A 473 6.89 -15.16 -27.07
N HIS A 474 7.40 -15.42 -28.26
CA HIS A 474 8.02 -14.39 -29.09
C HIS A 474 7.05 -13.28 -29.48
N TYR A 475 5.82 -13.65 -29.82
CA TYR A 475 4.77 -12.69 -30.17
C TYR A 475 4.42 -11.78 -28.99
N LEU A 476 4.11 -12.37 -27.84
CA LEU A 476 3.79 -11.63 -26.61
C LEU A 476 4.94 -10.72 -26.20
N ASN A 477 6.18 -11.23 -26.14
CA ASN A 477 7.34 -10.43 -25.73
C ASN A 477 7.54 -9.20 -26.67
N ARG A 478 7.32 -9.37 -27.99
CA ARG A 478 7.38 -8.25 -28.92
C ARG A 478 6.27 -7.24 -28.66
N GLN A 479 5.01 -7.67 -28.51
CA GLN A 479 3.90 -6.78 -28.25
C GLN A 479 4.03 -6.05 -26.92
N MET A 480 4.48 -6.73 -25.86
CA MET A 480 4.77 -6.12 -24.55
C MET A 480 5.82 -4.99 -24.66
N GLN A 481 6.88 -5.19 -25.45
CA GLN A 481 7.91 -4.18 -25.68
C GLN A 481 7.42 -3.02 -26.53
N GLU A 482 6.71 -3.28 -27.62
CA GLU A 482 6.16 -2.26 -28.53
C GLU A 482 5.12 -1.38 -27.84
N LEU A 483 4.24 -1.97 -27.02
CA LEU A 483 3.13 -1.28 -26.38
C LEU A 483 3.47 -0.78 -24.95
N ASN A 484 4.59 -1.22 -24.39
CA ASN A 484 4.93 -0.98 -22.98
C ASN A 484 3.81 -1.42 -21.99
N LEU A 485 3.20 -2.57 -22.26
CA LEU A 485 2.13 -3.17 -21.47
C LEU A 485 2.58 -4.46 -20.80
N SER A 486 1.87 -4.87 -19.75
CA SER A 486 2.05 -6.17 -19.10
C SER A 486 1.58 -7.32 -20.00
N SER A 487 2.06 -8.54 -19.73
CA SER A 487 1.63 -9.78 -20.39
C SER A 487 0.10 -9.97 -20.35
N GLU A 488 -0.51 -9.74 -19.19
CA GLU A 488 -1.94 -9.86 -18.96
C GLU A 488 -2.73 -8.93 -19.90
N ARG A 489 -2.35 -7.65 -19.95
CA ARG A 489 -3.00 -6.65 -20.83
C ARG A 489 -2.85 -6.98 -22.31
N VAL A 490 -1.68 -7.48 -22.71
CA VAL A 490 -1.46 -7.87 -24.11
C VAL A 490 -2.31 -9.09 -24.46
N ILE A 491 -2.44 -10.07 -23.57
CA ILE A 491 -3.28 -11.26 -23.78
C ILE A 491 -4.76 -10.88 -23.86
N GLU A 492 -5.25 -10.01 -22.98
CA GLU A 492 -6.62 -9.47 -23.05
C GLU A 492 -6.87 -8.79 -24.39
N LEU A 493 -6.02 -7.83 -24.75
CA LEU A 493 -6.12 -7.08 -25.99
C LEU A 493 -6.11 -8.02 -27.22
N TRP A 494 -5.28 -9.05 -27.19
CA TRP A 494 -5.19 -10.02 -28.27
C TRP A 494 -6.44 -10.90 -28.39
N ARG A 495 -6.97 -11.33 -27.26
CA ARG A 495 -8.23 -12.10 -27.21
C ARG A 495 -9.40 -11.28 -27.71
N ASP A 496 -9.52 -10.04 -27.28
CA ASP A 496 -10.59 -9.13 -27.70
C ASP A 496 -10.50 -8.82 -29.19
N TYR A 497 -9.29 -8.55 -29.69
CA TYR A 497 -9.05 -8.37 -31.11
C TYR A 497 -9.52 -9.59 -31.93
N LEU A 498 -9.14 -10.80 -31.54
CA LEU A 498 -9.54 -12.02 -32.28
C LEU A 498 -11.05 -12.28 -32.20
N SER A 499 -11.66 -11.98 -31.06
CA SER A 499 -13.12 -12.07 -30.90
C SER A 499 -13.85 -11.10 -31.84
N MET A 500 -13.38 -9.86 -31.93
CA MET A 500 -13.92 -8.87 -32.85
C MET A 500 -13.67 -9.27 -34.34
N ALA A 501 -12.45 -9.69 -34.65
CA ALA A 501 -12.09 -10.15 -35.99
C ALA A 501 -13.03 -11.28 -36.45
N PHE A 502 -13.29 -12.26 -35.60
CA PHE A 502 -14.26 -13.33 -35.89
C PHE A 502 -15.68 -12.79 -36.14
N ARG A 503 -16.17 -11.87 -35.29
CA ARG A 503 -17.50 -11.25 -35.43
C ARG A 503 -17.65 -10.45 -36.75
N PHE A 504 -16.55 -9.92 -37.26
CA PHE A 504 -16.50 -9.18 -38.51
C PHE A 504 -16.19 -10.07 -39.76
N GLY A 505 -16.16 -11.40 -39.57
CA GLY A 505 -16.00 -12.35 -40.67
C GLY A 505 -14.56 -12.53 -41.17
N TYR A 506 -13.55 -12.10 -40.39
CA TYR A 506 -12.15 -12.39 -40.71
C TYR A 506 -11.83 -13.86 -40.41
N ASP A 507 -11.02 -14.49 -41.26
CA ASP A 507 -10.50 -15.83 -40.98
C ASP A 507 -9.48 -15.78 -39.87
N THR A 508 -9.89 -16.14 -38.65
CA THR A 508 -9.02 -16.16 -37.49
C THR A 508 -8.02 -17.32 -37.48
N ASN A 509 -8.01 -18.19 -38.50
CA ASN A 509 -6.97 -19.20 -38.70
C ASN A 509 -5.86 -18.71 -39.65
N ASP A 510 -6.06 -17.56 -40.31
CA ASP A 510 -5.00 -16.94 -41.09
C ASP A 510 -3.91 -16.36 -40.18
N PRO A 511 -2.61 -16.72 -40.40
CA PRO A 511 -1.49 -16.13 -39.67
C PRO A 511 -1.41 -14.60 -39.70
N ILE A 512 -1.92 -13.96 -40.77
CA ILE A 512 -1.94 -12.49 -40.85
C ILE A 512 -2.94 -11.92 -39.85
N VAL A 513 -4.02 -12.62 -39.55
CA VAL A 513 -5.04 -12.21 -38.59
C VAL A 513 -4.61 -12.57 -37.19
N TYR A 514 -4.31 -13.83 -36.85
CA TYR A 514 -4.02 -14.21 -35.48
C TYR A 514 -2.64 -13.75 -34.98
N ARG A 515 -1.70 -13.39 -35.86
CA ARG A 515 -0.37 -12.84 -35.53
C ARG A 515 -0.20 -11.40 -36.00
N VAL A 516 -1.22 -10.61 -35.86
CA VAL A 516 -1.25 -9.22 -36.33
C VAL A 516 -0.04 -8.42 -35.76
N ARG A 517 0.62 -7.66 -36.65
CA ARG A 517 1.84 -6.92 -36.25
C ARG A 517 1.56 -5.73 -35.35
N LYS A 518 0.52 -4.95 -35.64
CA LYS A 518 0.11 -3.74 -34.92
C LYS A 518 -1.17 -4.03 -34.14
N LEU A 519 -1.05 -4.81 -33.07
CA LEU A 519 -2.19 -5.34 -32.32
C LEU A 519 -3.14 -4.24 -31.84
N LEU A 520 -2.63 -3.23 -31.14
CA LEU A 520 -3.46 -2.14 -30.60
C LEU A 520 -4.19 -1.37 -31.72
N GLN A 521 -3.47 -1.00 -32.77
CA GLN A 521 -4.09 -0.26 -33.87
C GLN A 521 -5.24 -1.06 -34.52
N ARG A 522 -5.04 -2.36 -34.77
CA ARG A 522 -6.06 -3.22 -35.37
C ARG A 522 -7.23 -3.51 -34.44
N HIS A 523 -6.93 -3.63 -33.14
CA HIS A 523 -7.97 -3.72 -32.12
C HIS A 523 -8.85 -2.47 -32.14
N ASP A 524 -8.26 -1.28 -32.11
CA ASP A 524 -8.99 -0.01 -32.06
C ASP A 524 -9.79 0.25 -33.33
N GLU A 525 -9.25 -0.14 -34.51
CA GLU A 525 -9.98 -0.09 -35.79
C GLU A 525 -11.25 -0.96 -35.79
N LEU A 526 -11.17 -2.20 -35.24
CA LEU A 526 -12.33 -3.09 -35.14
C LEU A 526 -13.29 -2.65 -34.03
N ALA A 527 -12.78 -2.12 -32.91
CA ALA A 527 -13.60 -1.58 -31.85
C ALA A 527 -14.45 -0.39 -32.35
N ALA A 528 -13.82 0.57 -33.03
CA ALA A 528 -14.50 1.73 -33.58
C ALA A 528 -15.61 1.29 -34.60
N ARG A 529 -15.30 0.31 -35.43
CA ARG A 529 -16.28 -0.26 -36.41
C ARG A 529 -17.44 -0.98 -35.69
N GLY A 530 -17.18 -1.67 -34.58
CA GLY A 530 -18.21 -2.31 -33.76
C GLY A 530 -19.14 -1.30 -33.10
N GLU A 531 -18.56 -0.21 -32.64
CA GLU A 531 -19.28 0.89 -32.01
C GLU A 531 -20.19 1.62 -32.98
N GLU A 532 -19.70 1.93 -34.18
CA GLU A 532 -20.49 2.56 -35.25
C GLU A 532 -21.70 1.69 -35.60
N LYS A 533 -21.51 0.38 -35.77
CA LYS A 533 -22.61 -0.56 -36.04
C LYS A 533 -23.62 -0.59 -34.86
N GLN A 534 -23.16 -0.55 -33.63
CA GLN A 534 -24.02 -0.57 -32.45
C GLN A 534 -24.83 0.72 -32.29
N LEU A 535 -24.22 1.87 -32.60
CA LEU A 535 -24.90 3.17 -32.59
C LEU A 535 -25.97 3.22 -33.68
N THR A 536 -25.69 2.74 -34.86
CA THR A 536 -26.65 2.67 -35.97
C THR A 536 -27.84 1.75 -35.64
N LEU A 537 -27.59 0.58 -35.04
CA LEU A 537 -28.68 -0.31 -34.60
C LEU A 537 -29.56 0.36 -33.54
N ARG A 538 -28.96 1.01 -32.53
CA ARG A 538 -29.70 1.72 -31.47
C ARG A 538 -30.47 2.90 -31.99
N ALA A 539 -29.93 3.65 -32.94
CA ALA A 539 -30.65 4.73 -33.61
C ALA A 539 -31.85 4.17 -34.41
N GLY A 540 -31.69 3.06 -35.11
CA GLY A 540 -32.78 2.37 -35.79
C GLY A 540 -33.90 1.91 -34.85
N GLU A 541 -33.57 1.34 -33.69
CA GLU A 541 -34.56 0.94 -32.67
C GLU A 541 -35.31 2.16 -32.10
N LEU A 542 -34.61 3.26 -31.84
CA LEU A 542 -35.23 4.50 -31.35
C LEU A 542 -36.14 5.14 -32.42
N LEU A 543 -35.73 5.13 -33.68
CA LEU A 543 -36.57 5.65 -34.76
C LEU A 543 -37.85 4.83 -35.02
N GLN A 544 -37.87 3.54 -34.62
CA GLN A 544 -39.13 2.77 -34.61
C GLN A 544 -40.09 3.28 -33.52
N THR A 545 -39.58 3.73 -32.39
CA THR A 545 -40.39 4.27 -31.27
C THR A 545 -40.73 5.74 -31.45
N TYR A 546 -39.80 6.50 -32.01
CA TYR A 546 -39.88 7.96 -32.20
C TYR A 546 -39.55 8.35 -33.66
N PRO A 547 -40.48 8.10 -34.60
CA PRO A 547 -40.19 8.17 -36.03
C PRO A 547 -40.00 9.58 -36.61
N HIS A 548 -40.38 10.63 -35.87
CA HIS A 548 -40.34 11.98 -36.40
C HIS A 548 -39.15 12.82 -35.90
N ILE A 549 -38.28 12.30 -34.99
CA ILE A 549 -37.19 13.06 -34.40
C ILE A 549 -36.29 13.70 -35.47
N GLU A 550 -35.79 12.91 -36.43
CA GLU A 550 -34.87 13.42 -37.45
C GLU A 550 -35.56 14.41 -38.38
N GLN A 551 -36.83 14.18 -38.74
CA GLN A 551 -37.62 15.10 -39.51
C GLN A 551 -37.82 16.42 -38.74
N ASN A 552 -38.04 16.35 -37.40
CA ASN A 552 -38.19 17.53 -36.54
C ASN A 552 -36.89 18.33 -36.44
N LEU A 553 -35.73 17.64 -36.35
CA LEU A 553 -34.40 18.27 -36.35
C LEU A 553 -34.13 18.94 -37.72
N GLN A 554 -34.44 18.30 -38.82
CA GLN A 554 -34.27 18.86 -40.15
C GLN A 554 -35.15 20.13 -40.34
N ALA A 555 -36.38 20.12 -39.83
CA ALA A 555 -37.31 21.23 -39.95
C ALA A 555 -36.85 22.50 -39.22
N ILE A 556 -36.03 22.38 -38.18
CA ILE A 556 -35.51 23.54 -37.40
C ILE A 556 -34.10 23.98 -37.84
N ARG A 557 -33.41 23.21 -38.68
CA ARG A 557 -31.98 23.42 -39.00
C ARG A 557 -31.67 24.85 -39.46
N GLU A 558 -32.31 25.33 -40.49
CA GLU A 558 -32.04 26.65 -41.04
C GLU A 558 -32.36 27.79 -40.04
N LYS A 559 -33.34 27.56 -39.17
CA LYS A 559 -33.75 28.55 -38.20
C LYS A 559 -32.78 28.63 -36.99
N PHE A 560 -32.41 27.46 -36.47
CA PHE A 560 -31.64 27.32 -35.20
C PHE A 560 -30.13 27.39 -35.42
N ALA A 561 -29.61 26.98 -36.55
CA ALA A 561 -28.20 27.10 -36.85
C ALA A 561 -27.74 28.56 -36.85
N PHE A 562 -26.62 28.82 -36.14
CA PHE A 562 -26.10 30.17 -36.05
C PHE A 562 -24.60 30.12 -35.76
N THR A 563 -23.82 30.90 -36.51
CA THR A 563 -22.37 31.03 -36.33
C THR A 563 -22.01 32.40 -35.83
N GLY A 564 -21.36 32.49 -34.67
CA GLY A 564 -20.79 33.70 -34.11
C GLY A 564 -19.28 33.73 -34.24
N LYS A 565 -18.62 34.70 -33.60
CA LYS A 565 -17.17 34.83 -33.65
C LYS A 565 -16.43 33.71 -32.90
N GLN A 566 -16.89 33.32 -31.73
CA GLN A 566 -16.26 32.36 -30.86
C GLN A 566 -16.98 31.01 -30.83
N PHE A 567 -18.28 31.02 -30.90
CA PHE A 567 -19.14 29.87 -30.80
C PHE A 567 -20.13 29.77 -31.95
N GLN A 568 -20.63 28.56 -32.18
CA GLN A 568 -21.70 28.28 -33.16
C GLN A 568 -22.69 27.25 -32.61
N ILE A 569 -23.94 27.35 -33.04
CA ILE A 569 -25.00 26.38 -32.81
C ILE A 569 -25.15 25.54 -34.07
N GLN A 570 -25.04 24.22 -33.90
CA GLN A 570 -25.29 23.24 -34.94
C GLN A 570 -26.49 22.37 -34.55
N VAL A 571 -27.31 22.03 -35.50
CA VAL A 571 -28.43 21.10 -35.35
C VAL A 571 -27.96 19.73 -35.80
N PRO A 572 -28.09 18.66 -34.98
CA PRO A 572 -27.74 17.30 -35.39
C PRO A 572 -28.38 16.90 -36.69
N ASP A 573 -27.68 16.16 -37.54
CA ASP A 573 -28.22 15.63 -38.79
C ASP A 573 -29.12 14.42 -38.54
N LYS A 574 -28.69 13.57 -37.61
CA LYS A 574 -29.33 12.30 -37.29
C LYS A 574 -29.09 11.91 -35.83
N LEU A 575 -29.80 10.88 -35.37
CA LEU A 575 -29.70 10.41 -33.97
C LEU A 575 -28.31 9.94 -33.58
N GLU A 576 -27.58 9.30 -34.50
CA GLU A 576 -26.21 8.85 -34.26
C GLU A 576 -25.29 10.00 -33.86
N ASP A 577 -25.49 11.21 -34.39
CA ASP A 577 -24.69 12.39 -34.01
C ASP A 577 -24.89 12.77 -32.56
N ILE A 578 -26.12 12.64 -32.06
CA ILE A 578 -26.45 12.91 -30.65
C ILE A 578 -25.79 11.83 -29.76
N PHE A 579 -25.81 10.56 -30.17
CA PHE A 579 -25.12 9.51 -29.44
C PHE A 579 -23.61 9.72 -29.37
N MET A 580 -23.00 10.09 -30.50
CA MET A 580 -21.57 10.38 -30.60
C MET A 580 -21.17 11.54 -29.70
N ASP A 581 -21.97 12.61 -29.69
CA ASP A 581 -21.78 13.77 -28.84
C ASP A 581 -21.91 13.44 -27.36
N SER A 582 -23.00 12.76 -27.00
CA SER A 582 -23.28 12.30 -25.64
C SER A 582 -22.15 11.44 -25.08
N ARG A 583 -21.57 10.55 -25.90
CA ARG A 583 -20.46 9.71 -25.53
C ARG A 583 -19.16 10.49 -25.31
N LYS A 584 -18.82 11.39 -26.24
CA LYS A 584 -17.59 12.19 -26.13
C LYS A 584 -17.64 13.14 -24.94
N LEU A 585 -18.82 13.65 -24.59
CA LEU A 585 -19.04 14.49 -23.41
C LEU A 585 -19.37 13.69 -22.14
N CYS A 586 -19.45 12.35 -22.23
CA CYS A 586 -19.72 11.48 -21.06
C CYS A 586 -20.97 11.90 -20.27
N HIS A 587 -22.04 12.33 -20.94
CA HIS A 587 -23.30 12.67 -20.27
C HIS A 587 -24.43 11.69 -20.62
N CYS A 588 -25.50 11.69 -19.81
CA CYS A 588 -26.52 10.64 -19.84
C CYS A 588 -27.64 10.83 -20.87
N ILE A 589 -27.55 11.81 -21.75
CA ILE A 589 -28.61 12.14 -22.74
C ILE A 589 -28.99 10.90 -23.57
N ALA A 590 -28.01 10.17 -24.06
CA ALA A 590 -28.23 8.96 -24.86
C ALA A 590 -29.02 7.85 -24.14
N ASN A 591 -29.14 7.90 -22.82
CA ASN A 591 -29.78 6.87 -21.98
C ASN A 591 -31.10 7.34 -21.34
N SER A 592 -31.61 8.50 -21.74
CA SER A 592 -32.82 9.09 -21.14
C SER A 592 -33.91 9.26 -22.18
N ASP A 593 -35.00 8.52 -22.03
CA ASP A 593 -36.17 8.56 -22.95
C ASP A 593 -36.86 9.94 -22.97
N VAL A 594 -36.73 10.72 -21.90
CA VAL A 594 -37.32 12.05 -21.78
C VAL A 594 -36.92 12.98 -22.91
N TYR A 595 -35.66 12.97 -23.35
CA TYR A 595 -35.19 13.81 -24.46
C TYR A 595 -35.77 13.36 -25.79
N TRP A 596 -35.89 12.04 -26.00
CA TRP A 596 -36.46 11.49 -27.23
C TRP A 596 -37.93 11.80 -27.33
N GLU A 597 -38.68 11.63 -26.27
CA GLU A 597 -40.10 11.99 -26.20
C GLU A 597 -40.33 13.50 -26.47
N ARG A 598 -39.52 14.37 -25.89
CA ARG A 598 -39.62 15.81 -26.10
C ARG A 598 -39.31 16.21 -27.53
N MET A 599 -38.28 15.63 -28.17
CA MET A 599 -37.96 15.89 -29.57
C MET A 599 -39.02 15.34 -30.51
N GLU A 600 -39.60 14.20 -30.22
CA GLU A 600 -40.72 13.64 -31.02
C GLU A 600 -41.93 14.55 -30.97
N ARG A 601 -42.28 15.09 -29.80
CA ARG A 601 -43.42 16.03 -29.61
C ARG A 601 -43.10 17.45 -30.01
N ARG A 602 -41.88 17.76 -30.43
CA ARG A 602 -41.38 19.12 -30.68
C ARG A 602 -41.41 20.03 -29.46
N GLU A 603 -41.31 19.46 -28.28
CA GLU A 603 -41.29 20.22 -27.01
C GLU A 603 -39.92 20.86 -26.78
N SER A 604 -38.84 20.14 -27.04
CA SER A 604 -37.47 20.67 -27.02
C SER A 604 -36.59 19.93 -28.03
N TYR A 605 -35.46 20.51 -28.34
CA TYR A 605 -34.46 19.96 -29.27
C TYR A 605 -33.10 19.96 -28.63
N LEU A 606 -32.30 18.93 -28.94
CA LEU A 606 -30.87 18.88 -28.56
C LEU A 606 -30.06 19.50 -29.70
N LEU A 607 -29.25 20.48 -29.35
CA LEU A 607 -28.36 21.22 -30.23
C LEU A 607 -26.92 21.09 -29.78
N PHE A 608 -25.99 21.21 -30.70
CA PHE A 608 -24.57 21.23 -30.40
C PHE A 608 -24.05 22.68 -30.38
N LEU A 609 -23.45 23.08 -29.28
CA LEU A 609 -22.67 24.31 -29.24
C LEU A 609 -21.20 23.94 -29.40
N ARG A 610 -20.55 24.51 -30.39
CA ARG A 610 -19.16 24.26 -30.77
C ARG A 610 -18.37 25.56 -30.74
N LYS A 611 -17.04 25.47 -30.54
CA LYS A 611 -16.13 26.58 -30.83
C LYS A 611 -16.04 26.74 -32.34
N THR A 612 -16.12 27.98 -32.83
CA THR A 612 -16.07 28.27 -34.27
C THR A 612 -14.75 27.81 -34.91
N ALA A 613 -13.65 27.85 -34.12
CA ALA A 613 -12.34 27.36 -34.54
C ALA A 613 -12.23 25.84 -34.64
N GLU A 614 -13.13 25.11 -33.94
CA GLU A 614 -13.09 23.63 -33.83
C GLU A 614 -14.51 23.07 -34.00
N PRO A 615 -15.12 23.16 -35.19
CA PRO A 615 -16.53 22.88 -35.42
C PRO A 615 -16.92 21.41 -35.19
N ASP A 616 -15.97 20.48 -35.34
CA ASP A 616 -16.19 19.03 -35.23
C ASP A 616 -15.91 18.51 -33.79
N THR A 617 -15.39 19.37 -32.90
CA THR A 617 -15.07 18.98 -31.53
C THR A 617 -16.26 19.25 -30.61
N PRO A 618 -16.83 18.24 -29.92
CA PRO A 618 -17.88 18.42 -28.93
C PRO A 618 -17.46 19.39 -27.83
N TYR A 619 -18.33 20.35 -27.51
CA TYR A 619 -18.01 21.35 -26.50
C TYR A 619 -19.13 21.49 -25.46
N TYR A 620 -20.36 21.81 -25.88
CA TYR A 620 -21.56 21.75 -25.04
C TYR A 620 -22.73 21.14 -25.84
N THR A 621 -23.60 20.46 -25.11
CA THR A 621 -24.95 20.11 -25.62
C THR A 621 -25.96 21.06 -24.98
N VAL A 622 -26.84 21.59 -25.78
CA VAL A 622 -27.86 22.58 -25.41
C VAL A 622 -29.24 22.00 -25.65
N GLU A 623 -30.11 21.95 -24.65
CA GLU A 623 -31.52 21.66 -24.80
C GLU A 623 -32.28 22.97 -24.96
N ALA A 624 -32.96 23.16 -26.09
CA ALA A 624 -33.67 24.37 -26.42
C ALA A 624 -35.10 24.11 -26.88
N GLU A 625 -36.05 24.95 -26.46
CA GLU A 625 -37.45 24.91 -26.88
C GLU A 625 -37.65 25.57 -28.25
N PRO A 626 -38.82 25.36 -28.91
CA PRO A 626 -39.12 25.94 -30.22
C PRO A 626 -39.04 27.49 -30.25
N GLY A 627 -39.27 28.15 -29.14
CA GLY A 627 -39.13 29.61 -28.97
C GLY A 627 -37.71 30.10 -28.72
N GLY A 628 -36.76 29.18 -28.53
CA GLY A 628 -35.37 29.49 -28.20
C GLY A 628 -35.06 29.59 -26.69
N THR A 629 -36.04 29.33 -25.82
CA THR A 629 -35.75 29.15 -24.38
C THR A 629 -34.78 27.98 -24.23
N VAL A 630 -33.65 28.20 -23.53
CA VAL A 630 -32.66 27.16 -23.26
C VAL A 630 -32.96 26.53 -21.90
N ARG A 631 -33.28 25.25 -21.90
CA ARG A 631 -33.53 24.47 -20.67
C ARG A 631 -32.27 24.09 -19.95
N GLN A 632 -31.25 23.62 -20.69
CA GLN A 632 -30.01 23.17 -20.15
C GLN A 632 -28.82 23.44 -21.08
N VAL A 633 -27.64 23.69 -20.47
CA VAL A 633 -26.35 23.83 -21.19
C VAL A 633 -25.31 23.03 -20.42
N ARG A 634 -24.91 21.89 -20.95
CA ARG A 634 -24.01 20.96 -20.26
C ARG A 634 -22.87 20.51 -21.17
N THR A 635 -21.72 20.32 -20.55
CA THR A 635 -20.51 19.75 -21.14
C THR A 635 -20.16 18.44 -20.49
N GLN A 636 -18.89 18.05 -20.51
CA GLN A 636 -18.39 16.78 -20.04
C GLN A 636 -18.85 16.48 -18.58
N TYR A 637 -19.34 15.27 -18.34
CA TYR A 637 -19.88 14.80 -17.04
C TYR A 637 -21.02 15.66 -16.48
N ASN A 638 -21.87 16.23 -17.34
CA ASN A 638 -22.98 17.13 -16.99
C ASN A 638 -22.54 18.42 -16.24
N ARG A 639 -21.30 18.85 -16.45
CA ARG A 639 -20.74 20.07 -15.84
C ARG A 639 -20.95 21.29 -16.73
N GLN A 640 -20.43 22.41 -16.27
CA GLN A 640 -20.24 23.65 -17.02
C GLN A 640 -18.76 24.05 -16.91
N ASN A 641 -18.16 24.53 -17.99
CA ASN A 641 -16.78 25.03 -17.98
C ASN A 641 -16.75 26.46 -17.41
N ASP A 642 -15.55 26.96 -17.12
CA ASP A 642 -15.33 28.28 -16.55
C ASP A 642 -15.83 29.43 -17.49
N ASP A 643 -15.93 29.16 -18.80
CA ASP A 643 -16.42 30.09 -19.81
C ASP A 643 -17.94 30.11 -19.97
N ILE A 644 -18.70 29.46 -19.11
CA ILE A 644 -20.18 29.42 -19.20
C ILE A 644 -20.81 30.81 -19.29
N GLY A 645 -20.20 31.82 -18.71
CA GLY A 645 -20.65 33.22 -18.83
C GLY A 645 -20.60 33.72 -20.25
N GLU A 646 -19.55 33.43 -21.00
CA GLU A 646 -19.38 33.78 -22.42
C GLU A 646 -20.36 32.98 -23.30
N VAL A 647 -20.53 31.70 -23.01
CA VAL A 647 -21.50 30.83 -23.68
C VAL A 647 -22.92 31.36 -23.50
N ARG A 648 -23.32 31.73 -22.28
CA ARG A 648 -24.64 32.32 -22.01
C ARG A 648 -24.83 33.65 -22.75
N ALA A 649 -23.79 34.48 -22.82
CA ALA A 649 -23.83 35.72 -23.58
C ALA A 649 -24.03 35.46 -25.10
N PHE A 650 -23.34 34.50 -25.64
CA PHE A 650 -23.53 34.04 -27.03
C PHE A 650 -24.94 33.50 -27.27
N LEU A 651 -25.44 32.63 -26.37
CA LEU A 651 -26.82 32.11 -26.48
C LEU A 651 -27.88 33.20 -26.49
N LYS A 652 -27.73 34.29 -25.71
CA LYS A 652 -28.63 35.46 -25.78
C LYS A 652 -28.60 36.12 -27.15
N ILE A 653 -27.45 36.20 -27.82
CA ILE A 653 -27.34 36.73 -29.18
C ILE A 653 -28.06 35.78 -30.15
N TRP A 654 -27.82 34.49 -30.00
CA TRP A 654 -28.50 33.48 -30.80
C TRP A 654 -30.02 33.52 -30.64
N GLN A 655 -30.56 33.65 -29.43
CA GLN A 655 -31.99 33.77 -29.12
C GLN A 655 -32.62 34.98 -29.87
N LYS A 656 -31.94 36.14 -29.84
CA LYS A 656 -32.40 37.34 -30.55
C LYS A 656 -32.41 37.14 -32.06
N GLN A 657 -31.50 36.40 -32.64
CA GLN A 657 -31.49 36.10 -34.08
C GLN A 657 -32.54 35.04 -34.44
N LEU A 658 -32.67 34.02 -33.56
CA LEU A 658 -33.71 33.00 -33.74
C LEU A 658 -35.12 33.61 -33.73
N ALA A 659 -35.42 34.50 -32.78
CA ALA A 659 -36.73 35.18 -32.66
C ALA A 659 -37.17 35.86 -33.97
N LYS A 660 -36.24 36.37 -34.78
CA LYS A 660 -36.52 36.96 -36.10
C LYS A 660 -36.89 35.97 -37.19
N ARG A 661 -36.57 34.69 -36.98
CA ARG A 661 -36.77 33.60 -37.95
C ARG A 661 -37.99 32.73 -37.61
N LEU A 662 -38.60 32.94 -36.43
CA LEU A 662 -39.72 32.13 -35.98
C LEU A 662 -41.00 32.49 -36.71
N THR A 663 -41.73 31.47 -37.19
CA THR A 663 -43.05 31.56 -37.79
C THR A 663 -44.14 31.59 -36.70
N GLN A 664 -45.39 31.92 -37.08
CA GLN A 664 -46.53 31.87 -36.15
C GLN A 664 -46.74 30.43 -35.60
N LYS A 665 -46.47 29.41 -36.40
CA LYS A 665 -46.53 28.01 -35.95
C LYS A 665 -45.45 27.67 -34.91
N ASP A 666 -44.24 28.22 -35.04
CA ASP A 666 -43.15 28.05 -34.07
C ASP A 666 -43.49 28.75 -32.74
N LYS A 667 -44.16 29.92 -32.77
CA LYS A 667 -44.64 30.64 -31.60
C LYS A 667 -45.72 29.88 -30.84
N GLN A 668 -46.62 29.16 -31.55
CA GLN A 668 -47.61 28.32 -30.91
C GLN A 668 -46.94 27.12 -30.25
N LEU A 669 -46.01 26.43 -30.92
CA LEU A 669 -45.23 25.34 -30.32
C LEU A 669 -44.43 25.80 -29.11
N ALA A 670 -43.91 27.04 -29.09
CA ALA A 670 -43.19 27.60 -27.96
C ALA A 670 -44.11 27.80 -26.74
N ALA A 671 -45.38 28.27 -26.98
CA ALA A 671 -46.36 28.40 -25.92
C ALA A 671 -46.73 27.05 -25.32
N ASP A 672 -46.95 26.02 -26.15
CA ASP A 672 -47.27 24.67 -25.71
C ASP A 672 -46.09 24.08 -24.88
N SER A 673 -44.86 24.23 -25.39
CA SER A 673 -43.64 23.79 -24.69
C SER A 673 -43.44 24.47 -23.33
N HIS A 674 -43.70 25.78 -23.27
CA HIS A 674 -43.64 26.56 -22.00
C HIS A 674 -44.63 26.00 -20.97
N GLU A 675 -45.88 25.72 -21.37
CA GLU A 675 -46.89 25.16 -20.46
C GLU A 675 -46.47 23.77 -19.92
N LEU A 676 -45.93 22.90 -20.78
CA LEU A 676 -45.43 21.60 -20.39
C LEU A 676 -44.25 21.72 -19.41
N ARG A 677 -43.29 22.59 -19.69
CA ARG A 677 -42.17 22.88 -18.79
C ARG A 677 -42.60 23.34 -17.41
N VAL A 678 -43.56 24.27 -17.37
CA VAL A 678 -44.08 24.79 -16.06
C VAL A 678 -44.71 23.66 -15.26
N LYS A 679 -45.53 22.82 -15.90
CA LYS A 679 -46.14 21.64 -15.25
C LYS A 679 -45.07 20.67 -14.71
N GLU A 680 -44.06 20.39 -15.51
CA GLU A 680 -42.94 19.51 -15.11
C GLU A 680 -42.16 20.07 -13.90
N LEU A 681 -41.80 21.35 -13.91
CA LEU A 681 -41.08 21.99 -12.80
C LEU A 681 -41.91 21.99 -11.50
N VAL A 682 -43.22 22.18 -11.58
CA VAL A 682 -44.12 22.06 -10.44
C VAL A 682 -44.17 20.63 -9.90
N GLN A 683 -44.26 19.66 -10.78
CA GLN A 683 -44.25 18.23 -10.39
C GLN A 683 -42.92 17.83 -9.74
N LEU A 684 -41.77 18.17 -10.34
CA LEU A 684 -40.44 17.89 -9.78
C LEU A 684 -40.26 18.51 -8.37
N ARG A 685 -40.84 19.70 -8.14
CA ARG A 685 -40.82 20.38 -6.83
C ARG A 685 -41.68 19.63 -5.82
N ASN A 686 -42.87 19.22 -6.21
CA ASN A 686 -43.78 18.44 -5.34
C ASN A 686 -43.20 17.08 -4.97
N ASP A 687 -42.58 16.42 -5.94
CA ASP A 687 -41.99 15.10 -5.75
C ASP A 687 -40.63 15.10 -5.04
N GLN A 688 -40.08 16.31 -4.77
CA GLN A 688 -38.79 16.53 -4.09
C GLN A 688 -37.65 15.71 -4.73
N ILE A 689 -37.64 15.60 -6.07
CA ILE A 689 -36.64 14.86 -6.81
C ILE A 689 -35.27 15.50 -6.63
N THR A 690 -34.27 14.69 -6.23
CA THR A 690 -32.88 15.16 -6.04
C THR A 690 -31.96 14.58 -7.10
N VAL A 691 -30.87 15.30 -7.38
CA VAL A 691 -29.79 14.80 -8.24
C VAL A 691 -29.01 13.70 -7.49
N HIS A 692 -28.88 12.51 -8.09
CA HIS A 692 -28.26 11.35 -7.43
C HIS A 692 -26.75 11.24 -7.59
N THR A 693 -26.16 11.84 -8.63
CA THR A 693 -24.73 11.66 -8.96
C THR A 693 -24.06 12.95 -9.43
N GLY A 694 -22.72 12.98 -9.35
CA GLY A 694 -21.92 14.12 -9.80
C GLY A 694 -21.83 15.26 -8.77
N ASP A 695 -21.29 16.40 -9.21
CA ASP A 695 -21.00 17.56 -8.34
C ASP A 695 -22.27 18.24 -7.79
N LEU A 696 -23.42 17.94 -8.37
CA LEU A 696 -24.72 18.48 -7.98
C LEU A 696 -25.54 17.50 -7.12
N ALA A 697 -24.97 16.37 -6.72
CA ALA A 697 -25.66 15.36 -5.94
C ALA A 697 -26.23 15.92 -4.64
N GLY A 698 -27.49 15.55 -4.32
CA GLY A 698 -28.23 16.00 -3.14
C GLY A 698 -28.97 17.32 -3.31
N ARG A 699 -28.76 18.07 -4.39
CA ARG A 699 -29.57 19.28 -4.70
C ARG A 699 -30.90 18.86 -5.32
N LEU A 700 -31.92 19.66 -5.10
CA LEU A 700 -33.21 19.48 -5.77
C LEU A 700 -33.04 19.68 -7.28
N LEU A 701 -33.55 18.72 -8.06
CA LEU A 701 -33.45 18.76 -9.52
C LEU A 701 -34.11 20.01 -10.11
N VAL A 702 -35.24 20.41 -9.57
CA VAL A 702 -35.96 21.61 -9.99
C VAL A 702 -35.14 22.89 -9.83
N ASP A 703 -34.34 23.01 -8.76
CA ASP A 703 -33.49 24.17 -8.55
C ASP A 703 -32.34 24.22 -9.56
N VAL A 704 -31.73 23.06 -9.82
CA VAL A 704 -30.65 22.92 -10.84
C VAL A 704 -31.17 23.27 -12.24
N LEU A 705 -32.34 22.78 -12.62
CA LEU A 705 -32.96 23.10 -13.92
C LEU A 705 -33.36 24.59 -14.03
N THR A 706 -33.82 25.20 -12.93
CA THR A 706 -34.20 26.61 -12.92
C THR A 706 -32.99 27.54 -13.04
N GLU A 707 -31.83 27.14 -12.44
CA GLU A 707 -30.57 27.91 -12.57
C GLU A 707 -30.01 27.88 -14.00
N ASP A 708 -30.24 26.81 -14.73
CA ASP A 708 -29.78 26.66 -16.12
C ASP A 708 -30.69 27.38 -17.11
N LEU A 709 -31.94 27.59 -16.74
CA LEU A 709 -32.98 28.13 -17.62
C LEU A 709 -32.61 29.53 -18.13
N MET A 710 -32.68 29.69 -19.45
CA MET A 710 -32.57 30.99 -20.12
C MET A 710 -33.81 31.21 -20.98
N GLU A 711 -34.72 32.02 -20.49
CA GLU A 711 -35.94 32.35 -21.23
C GLU A 711 -35.64 32.98 -22.60
N ALA A 712 -36.49 32.74 -23.56
CA ALA A 712 -36.42 33.36 -24.90
C ALA A 712 -36.45 34.86 -24.81
N ALA A 713 -35.75 35.55 -25.74
CA ALA A 713 -35.59 37.00 -25.73
C ALA A 713 -36.88 37.72 -26.20
#